data_08aac1dca50d98865121b1413e04577d
#
_entry.id   08aac1dca50d98865121b1413e04577d
#
_cell.length_a   1.000
_cell.length_b   1.000
_cell.length_c   1.000
_cell.angle_alpha   90.00
_cell.angle_beta   90.00
_cell.angle_gamma   90.00
#
_symmetry.space_group_name_H-M   'P 1'
#
loop_
_entity.id
_entity.type
_entity.pdbx_description
1 polymer ?
#
loop_
_entity_poly.entity_id
_entity_poly.type
_entity_poly.pdbx_seq_one_letter_code
_entity_poly.pdbx_strand_id
1 'polypeptide(L)'
;VQPGTYNVDIYFNQSLSKRQDISFILDSSSGKVKPIIRLALLEELGVDIQRLKKDGVIPTNANPSQIVDLMALIKGATLEFEVTRLALEISVPQIYVKRQVHGYVDPSLWDQGLTAFYTDYQANFSRNDSNGNRSDYRYLGLRSGFNIAGWRLRNESAWTGGTGSKSTFRSNRNYAEHDLSSLKSKFAIGELYSQGEIFDSVRFRGAQINSDIGMLPDNEIGYAPVVRGIAETNATVEVRQNGYVIYSTSVPPGAFEIADIYPSGSSGDLTIKIIEADGLVREYSQAYSYLPVMTRQGNFRYSLAAGEYAYDGQPSPRFIQGTVVYGLSNNLTTYGGGLTAQDYKAANVGFGVNSGIGGFSFDVTNSQSKGLQGNTDEGQSARFLYSKTFNATDTSFTMSGYRYSTAGYRTFSQHIDDLTYFNEQSSGRQKSRLDMNINQSLGQRGSMYASLGESSYWNRQGRTRNWQFGYSGTLAYASYSLAIAHTEGSGGPNSDTQFTASLSIPLGRSDRSHRLYANALASQHGDSSVQSGVSGFLNEGSTLSYSVQTGHSKQSGNSSGIGLGWDTPTSRINGNYNQSRDNKHMDLSAGGSVVVHQDGITFGQPLGETFALIEVPDVSGAGVDSSASIRTDRKGYAVVPYVQPYRYNWINLDTTTLGNNTEVSESSAMLVPTRGAIVKARYASVQGRRVQFDLKQDSGQPIPFGAQARDSQGKVLGIVDNLSRLLVFGIHDQGVLELNWSSGSCKAEYHLTPVKRDRAYERFELRCRTSSAQ
;
A
#
# COMPACT_ATOMS: atom_id res chain seq x y z
N VAL A 1 39.29 -8.94 -14.64
CA VAL A 1 38.65 -7.65 -15.02
C VAL A 1 39.70 -6.79 -15.70
N GLN A 2 39.38 -6.14 -16.80
CA GLN A 2 40.25 -5.14 -17.41
C GLN A 2 39.90 -3.73 -16.83
N PRO A 3 40.86 -2.80 -16.76
CA PRO A 3 40.58 -1.43 -16.40
C PRO A 3 39.53 -0.81 -17.37
N GLY A 4 38.54 -0.10 -16.82
CA GLY A 4 37.46 0.49 -17.61
C GLY A 4 36.29 0.89 -16.72
N THR A 5 35.23 1.40 -17.32
CA THR A 5 33.96 1.74 -16.62
C THR A 5 32.93 0.66 -16.93
N TYR A 6 32.32 0.10 -15.92
CA TYR A 6 31.32 -0.94 -16.02
C TYR A 6 30.04 -0.48 -15.33
N ASN A 7 28.90 -0.77 -15.95
CA ASN A 7 27.59 -0.57 -15.33
C ASN A 7 27.31 -1.77 -14.43
N VAL A 8 27.33 -1.57 -13.11
CA VAL A 8 27.30 -2.65 -12.12
C VAL A 8 26.12 -2.54 -11.17
N ASP A 9 25.58 -3.69 -10.78
CA ASP A 9 24.62 -3.79 -9.69
C ASP A 9 25.36 -3.70 -8.35
N ILE A 10 25.04 -2.67 -7.56
CA ILE A 10 25.66 -2.44 -6.25
C ILE A 10 24.81 -3.07 -5.17
N TYR A 11 25.36 -4.08 -4.50
CA TYR A 11 24.78 -4.69 -3.31
C TYR A 11 25.43 -4.09 -2.07
N PHE A 12 24.62 -3.55 -1.17
CA PHE A 12 25.07 -3.02 0.11
C PHE A 12 24.50 -3.88 1.24
N ASN A 13 25.42 -4.48 2.05
CA ASN A 13 25.05 -5.45 3.09
C ASN A 13 24.05 -6.51 2.59
N GLN A 14 24.37 -7.15 1.44
CA GLN A 14 23.57 -8.19 0.78
C GLN A 14 22.24 -7.74 0.13
N SER A 15 21.92 -6.45 0.19
CA SER A 15 20.70 -5.92 -0.44
C SER A 15 21.05 -5.14 -1.70
N LEU A 16 20.37 -5.40 -2.82
CA LEU A 16 20.53 -4.60 -4.03
C LEU A 16 20.11 -3.15 -3.74
N SER A 17 21.05 -2.23 -3.88
CA SER A 17 20.84 -0.81 -3.60
C SER A 17 20.56 -0.01 -4.87
N LYS A 18 21.42 -0.13 -5.87
CA LYS A 18 21.29 0.58 -7.15
C LYS A 18 22.17 -0.02 -8.23
N ARG A 19 21.91 0.36 -9.47
CA ARG A 19 22.79 0.12 -10.62
C ARG A 19 23.45 1.43 -11.03
N GLN A 20 24.78 1.42 -11.20
CA GLN A 20 25.54 2.62 -11.54
C GLN A 20 26.85 2.26 -12.26
N ASP A 21 27.33 3.22 -13.05
CA ASP A 21 28.65 3.15 -13.68
C ASP A 21 29.76 3.33 -12.65
N ILE A 22 30.63 2.32 -12.50
CA ILE A 22 31.80 2.33 -11.63
C ILE A 22 33.05 2.17 -12.48
N SER A 23 34.04 3.04 -12.26
CA SER A 23 35.33 2.94 -12.91
C SER A 23 36.27 2.01 -12.15
N PHE A 24 36.92 1.13 -12.86
CA PHE A 24 37.90 0.17 -12.36
C PHE A 24 39.30 0.55 -12.87
N ILE A 25 40.27 0.65 -12.00
CA ILE A 25 41.65 1.03 -12.32
C ILE A 25 42.62 -0.05 -11.88
N LEU A 26 43.76 -0.16 -12.57
CA LEU A 26 44.84 -1.02 -12.16
C LEU A 26 45.57 -0.37 -10.98
N ASP A 27 45.57 -1.02 -9.83
CA ASP A 27 46.33 -0.61 -8.68
C ASP A 27 47.80 -0.99 -8.90
N SER A 28 48.65 0.00 -9.09
CA SER A 28 50.08 -0.18 -9.33
C SER A 28 50.85 -0.86 -8.19
N SER A 29 50.30 -0.86 -6.97
CA SER A 29 50.93 -1.48 -5.79
C SER A 29 50.62 -2.97 -5.69
N SER A 30 49.42 -3.41 -6.07
CA SER A 30 48.98 -4.81 -5.95
C SER A 30 48.89 -5.55 -7.29
N GLY A 31 49.01 -4.84 -8.43
CA GLY A 31 48.81 -5.39 -9.76
C GLY A 31 47.37 -5.87 -10.04
N LYS A 32 46.40 -5.55 -9.16
CA LYS A 32 45.00 -5.94 -9.28
C LYS A 32 44.14 -4.76 -9.74
N VAL A 33 43.07 -5.06 -10.48
CA VAL A 33 42.10 -4.06 -10.87
C VAL A 33 41.11 -3.86 -9.74
N LYS A 34 40.93 -2.61 -9.26
CA LYS A 34 40.07 -2.24 -8.14
C LYS A 34 39.02 -1.20 -8.58
N PRO A 35 37.79 -1.26 -8.03
CA PRO A 35 36.78 -0.22 -8.24
C PRO A 35 37.18 1.08 -7.52
N ILE A 36 36.84 2.22 -8.13
CA ILE A 36 36.99 3.53 -7.52
C ILE A 36 35.77 3.82 -6.67
N ILE A 37 35.93 3.80 -5.35
CA ILE A 37 34.88 4.15 -4.40
C ILE A 37 35.10 5.57 -3.89
N ARG A 38 34.07 6.40 -4.01
CA ARG A 38 34.07 7.77 -3.47
C ARG A 38 33.27 7.84 -2.17
N LEU A 39 33.64 8.76 -1.30
CA LEU A 39 32.96 8.96 -0.03
C LEU A 39 31.46 9.30 -0.22
N ALA A 40 31.13 10.06 -1.25
CA ALA A 40 29.73 10.35 -1.63
C ALA A 40 28.94 9.07 -1.94
N LEU A 41 29.52 8.10 -2.63
CA LEU A 41 28.86 6.83 -2.91
C LEU A 41 28.56 6.06 -1.62
N LEU A 42 29.48 6.04 -0.67
CA LEU A 42 29.26 5.39 0.62
C LEU A 42 28.14 6.08 1.42
N GLU A 43 28.09 7.41 1.38
CA GLU A 43 27.00 8.18 2.02
C GLU A 43 25.64 7.88 1.39
N GLU A 44 25.55 7.83 0.06
CA GLU A 44 24.35 7.43 -0.69
C GLU A 44 23.90 6.01 -0.37
N LEU A 45 24.84 5.08 -0.16
CA LEU A 45 24.56 3.71 0.24
C LEU A 45 24.13 3.58 1.71
N GLY A 46 24.17 4.68 2.47
CA GLY A 46 23.72 4.70 3.87
C GLY A 46 24.82 4.55 4.91
N VAL A 47 26.08 4.76 4.54
CA VAL A 47 27.17 4.83 5.54
C VAL A 47 27.04 6.15 6.33
N ASP A 48 27.13 6.06 7.66
CA ASP A 48 27.07 7.21 8.57
C ASP A 48 28.39 7.99 8.57
N ILE A 49 28.52 8.89 7.62
CA ILE A 49 29.73 9.74 7.47
C ILE A 49 29.95 10.61 8.69
N GLN A 50 28.89 11.06 9.37
CA GLN A 50 29.02 11.88 10.59
C GLN A 50 29.62 11.06 11.74
N ARG A 51 29.22 9.81 11.86
CA ARG A 51 29.78 8.90 12.85
C ARG A 51 31.25 8.58 12.56
N LEU A 52 31.60 8.34 11.29
CA LEU A 52 33.02 8.14 10.89
C LEU A 52 33.87 9.37 11.22
N LYS A 53 33.33 10.58 11.07
CA LYS A 53 34.00 11.83 11.49
C LYS A 53 34.16 11.92 13.01
N LYS A 54 33.10 11.59 13.76
CA LYS A 54 33.08 11.63 15.22
C LYS A 54 34.05 10.62 15.84
N ASP A 55 34.11 9.43 15.27
CA ASP A 55 35.01 8.36 15.73
C ASP A 55 36.46 8.52 15.23
N GLY A 56 36.75 9.64 14.49
CA GLY A 56 38.09 9.96 13.99
C GLY A 56 38.58 9.04 12.86
N VAL A 57 37.69 8.26 12.24
CA VAL A 57 38.01 7.37 11.12
C VAL A 57 38.30 8.18 9.85
N ILE A 58 37.62 9.29 9.67
CA ILE A 58 37.84 10.27 8.59
C ILE A 58 37.97 11.69 9.16
N PRO A 59 38.73 12.58 8.49
CA PRO A 59 38.84 13.98 8.88
C PRO A 59 37.47 14.68 8.87
N THR A 60 37.27 15.63 9.77
CA THR A 60 36.00 16.40 9.84
C THR A 60 35.71 17.21 8.59
N ASN A 61 36.75 17.58 7.82
CA ASN A 61 36.65 18.30 6.55
C ASN A 61 36.77 17.38 5.32
N ALA A 62 36.60 16.09 5.45
CA ALA A 62 36.66 15.14 4.33
C ALA A 62 35.70 15.53 3.19
N ASN A 63 36.25 15.55 1.96
CA ASN A 63 35.50 15.93 0.75
C ASN A 63 34.65 14.75 0.26
N PRO A 64 33.37 14.92 -0.05
CA PRO A 64 32.50 13.86 -0.63
C PRO A 64 33.06 13.22 -1.91
N SER A 65 33.81 13.95 -2.73
CA SER A 65 34.43 13.43 -3.96
C SER A 65 35.74 12.66 -3.73
N GLN A 66 36.23 12.58 -2.49
CA GLN A 66 37.46 11.88 -2.15
C GLN A 66 37.32 10.38 -2.43
N ILE A 67 38.31 9.83 -3.14
CA ILE A 67 38.44 8.39 -3.34
C ILE A 67 38.95 7.76 -2.06
N VAL A 68 38.32 6.68 -1.61
CA VAL A 68 38.69 5.99 -0.37
C VAL A 68 38.91 4.50 -0.63
N ASP A 69 39.87 3.93 0.07
CA ASP A 69 39.99 2.48 0.19
C ASP A 69 39.09 2.03 1.36
N LEU A 70 37.94 1.44 1.02
CA LEU A 70 36.92 1.09 2.00
C LEU A 70 37.46 0.12 3.08
N MET A 71 38.24 -0.88 2.67
CA MET A 71 38.75 -1.91 3.59
C MET A 71 39.83 -1.35 4.51
N ALA A 72 40.62 -0.37 4.05
CA ALA A 72 41.59 0.34 4.88
C ALA A 72 40.92 1.34 5.80
N LEU A 73 39.81 1.96 5.34
CA LEU A 73 39.09 3.00 6.06
C LEU A 73 38.24 2.43 7.20
N ILE A 74 37.48 1.36 6.95
CA ILE A 74 36.54 0.78 7.91
C ILE A 74 36.95 -0.65 8.21
N LYS A 75 37.43 -0.87 9.44
CA LYS A 75 37.81 -2.22 9.88
C LYS A 75 36.60 -3.17 9.87
N GLY A 76 36.72 -4.29 9.13
CA GLY A 76 35.65 -5.26 8.96
C GLY A 76 34.72 -4.99 7.76
N ALA A 77 34.98 -3.94 6.97
CA ALA A 77 34.31 -3.78 5.68
C ALA A 77 34.91 -4.71 4.63
N THR A 78 34.06 -5.17 3.70
CA THR A 78 34.48 -5.97 2.54
C THR A 78 34.01 -5.32 1.24
N LEU A 79 34.75 -5.57 0.16
CA LEU A 79 34.46 -5.06 -1.17
C LEU A 79 34.82 -6.17 -2.16
N GLU A 80 33.82 -6.75 -2.80
CA GLU A 80 33.97 -7.84 -3.75
C GLU A 80 33.26 -7.50 -5.07
N PHE A 81 33.90 -7.83 -6.20
CA PHE A 81 33.30 -7.64 -7.51
C PHE A 81 33.17 -8.98 -8.22
N GLU A 82 31.92 -9.40 -8.45
CA GLU A 82 31.58 -10.60 -9.18
C GLU A 82 31.38 -10.27 -10.67
N VAL A 83 32.39 -10.63 -11.47
CA VAL A 83 32.45 -10.28 -12.91
C VAL A 83 31.32 -10.93 -13.72
N THR A 84 30.95 -12.17 -13.36
CA THR A 84 29.93 -12.94 -14.09
C THR A 84 28.55 -12.32 -14.02
N ARG A 85 28.27 -11.61 -12.94
CA ARG A 85 26.99 -10.93 -12.68
C ARG A 85 27.07 -9.42 -12.80
N LEU A 86 28.26 -8.87 -13.03
CA LEU A 86 28.55 -7.43 -12.92
C LEU A 86 28.03 -6.85 -11.61
N ALA A 87 28.22 -7.59 -10.51
CA ALA A 87 27.75 -7.23 -9.18
C ALA A 87 28.91 -6.77 -8.30
N LEU A 88 28.77 -5.58 -7.71
CA LEU A 88 29.70 -5.03 -6.74
C LEU A 88 29.10 -5.17 -5.33
N GLU A 89 29.65 -6.09 -4.54
CA GLU A 89 29.21 -6.34 -3.18
C GLU A 89 30.02 -5.51 -2.19
N ILE A 90 29.35 -4.64 -1.47
CA ILE A 90 29.90 -3.75 -0.44
C ILE A 90 29.29 -4.14 0.89
N SER A 91 30.11 -4.59 1.84
CA SER A 91 29.67 -4.85 3.21
C SER A 91 30.35 -3.89 4.18
N VAL A 92 29.57 -3.25 5.04
CA VAL A 92 30.06 -2.33 6.06
C VAL A 92 29.46 -2.73 7.41
N PRO A 93 30.27 -2.78 8.50
CA PRO A 93 29.76 -3.06 9.83
C PRO A 93 28.62 -2.11 10.22
N GLN A 94 27.59 -2.67 10.82
CA GLN A 94 26.32 -1.96 11.07
C GLN A 94 26.48 -0.74 11.99
N ILE A 95 27.55 -0.72 12.79
CA ILE A 95 27.90 0.44 13.63
C ILE A 95 28.13 1.71 12.81
N TYR A 96 28.59 1.59 11.56
CA TYR A 96 28.86 2.69 10.64
C TYR A 96 27.78 2.85 9.55
N VAL A 97 26.71 2.09 9.64
CA VAL A 97 25.55 2.24 8.74
C VAL A 97 24.53 3.16 9.42
N LYS A 98 24.09 4.20 8.72
CA LYS A 98 22.94 5.01 9.18
C LYS A 98 21.81 4.03 9.46
N ARG A 99 21.28 4.01 10.68
CA ARG A 99 20.11 3.19 11.01
C ARG A 99 18.97 3.63 10.11
N GLN A 100 18.76 2.91 9.02
CA GLN A 100 17.55 3.10 8.22
C GLN A 100 16.42 2.48 9.05
N VAL A 101 15.66 3.35 9.65
CA VAL A 101 14.43 2.96 10.33
C VAL A 101 13.50 2.38 9.26
N HIS A 102 12.98 1.18 9.48
CA HIS A 102 12.09 0.53 8.50
C HIS A 102 10.93 1.47 8.16
N GLY A 103 10.68 1.64 6.86
CA GLY A 103 9.67 2.58 6.36
C GLY A 103 10.05 4.08 6.41
N TYR A 104 11.25 4.43 6.90
CA TYR A 104 11.71 5.82 6.81
C TYR A 104 12.24 6.12 5.40
N VAL A 105 11.73 7.20 4.85
CA VAL A 105 12.26 7.80 3.64
C VAL A 105 12.57 9.26 3.94
N ASP A 106 13.77 9.70 3.58
CA ASP A 106 14.17 11.10 3.75
C ASP A 106 13.18 12.02 3.02
N PRO A 107 12.63 13.06 3.69
CA PRO A 107 11.71 14.01 3.06
C PRO A 107 12.23 14.68 1.79
N SER A 108 13.56 14.77 1.62
CA SER A 108 14.17 15.28 0.38
C SER A 108 13.93 14.43 -0.85
N LEU A 109 13.59 13.14 -0.66
CA LEU A 109 13.25 12.19 -1.72
C LEU A 109 11.75 12.15 -2.03
N TRP A 110 10.93 12.87 -1.26
CA TRP A 110 9.49 12.85 -1.43
C TRP A 110 9.08 13.60 -2.70
N ASP A 111 8.48 12.86 -3.63
CA ASP A 111 8.01 13.40 -4.90
C ASP A 111 6.60 13.99 -4.74
N GLN A 112 6.49 15.31 -4.99
CA GLN A 112 5.21 16.04 -4.98
C GLN A 112 4.32 15.69 -6.19
N GLY A 113 4.86 15.00 -7.19
CA GLY A 113 4.17 14.56 -8.39
C GLY A 113 4.04 15.62 -9.47
N LEU A 114 3.40 15.20 -10.56
CA LEU A 114 3.17 16.06 -11.71
C LEU A 114 2.01 17.03 -11.49
N THR A 115 2.00 18.12 -12.27
CA THR A 115 0.79 18.90 -12.52
C THR A 115 -0.11 18.10 -13.46
N ALA A 116 -1.27 17.67 -12.96
CA ALA A 116 -2.23 16.90 -13.73
C ALA A 116 -3.65 17.04 -13.16
N PHE A 117 -4.64 16.86 -14.04
CA PHE A 117 -6.03 16.70 -13.67
C PHE A 117 -6.42 15.24 -13.81
N TYR A 118 -7.26 14.76 -12.91
CA TYR A 118 -7.86 13.44 -13.05
C TYR A 118 -9.33 13.45 -12.63
N THR A 119 -10.07 12.50 -13.16
CA THR A 119 -11.38 12.12 -12.65
C THR A 119 -11.50 10.61 -12.59
N ASP A 120 -11.88 10.12 -11.45
CA ASP A 120 -12.23 8.72 -11.20
C ASP A 120 -13.77 8.64 -11.20
N TYR A 121 -14.31 7.74 -11.98
CA TYR A 121 -15.76 7.60 -12.14
C TYR A 121 -16.24 6.21 -11.72
N GLN A 122 -17.41 6.18 -11.13
CA GLN A 122 -18.16 4.95 -10.83
C GLN A 122 -19.60 5.14 -11.29
N ALA A 123 -19.99 4.40 -12.31
CA ALA A 123 -21.35 4.36 -12.80
C ALA A 123 -22.05 3.08 -12.34
N ASN A 124 -23.29 3.18 -11.94
CA ASN A 124 -24.16 2.05 -11.61
C ASN A 124 -25.53 2.27 -12.22
N PHE A 125 -26.04 1.26 -12.89
CA PHE A 125 -27.40 1.18 -13.38
C PHE A 125 -28.04 -0.08 -12.83
N SER A 126 -29.17 0.06 -12.15
CA SER A 126 -29.95 -1.11 -11.74
C SER A 126 -31.41 -0.96 -12.20
N ARG A 127 -31.99 -2.07 -12.59
CA ARG A 127 -33.40 -2.22 -12.96
C ARG A 127 -34.00 -3.37 -12.17
N ASN A 128 -35.08 -3.06 -11.51
CA ASN A 128 -35.88 -4.04 -10.79
C ASN A 128 -37.30 -4.07 -11.37
N ASP A 129 -37.78 -5.26 -11.72
CA ASP A 129 -39.16 -5.50 -12.17
C ASP A 129 -39.77 -6.47 -11.17
N SER A 130 -40.64 -5.97 -10.31
CA SER A 130 -41.31 -6.72 -9.26
C SER A 130 -42.80 -6.73 -9.51
N ASN A 131 -43.38 -7.89 -9.79
CA ASN A 131 -44.82 -8.05 -10.10
C ASN A 131 -45.31 -7.11 -11.21
N GLY A 132 -44.50 -6.86 -12.25
CA GLY A 132 -44.78 -5.95 -13.34
C GLY A 132 -44.53 -4.48 -13.04
N ASN A 133 -44.20 -4.12 -11.83
CA ASN A 133 -43.77 -2.77 -11.46
C ASN A 133 -42.29 -2.58 -11.69
N ARG A 134 -41.93 -1.76 -12.65
CA ARG A 134 -40.55 -1.47 -13.02
C ARG A 134 -40.02 -0.25 -12.31
N SER A 135 -38.83 -0.41 -11.69
CA SER A 135 -38.06 0.70 -11.12
C SER A 135 -36.62 0.66 -11.63
N ASP A 136 -36.14 1.81 -12.08
CA ASP A 136 -34.76 2.04 -12.50
C ASP A 136 -34.06 2.91 -11.47
N TYR A 137 -32.79 2.63 -11.20
CA TYR A 137 -31.89 3.47 -10.42
C TYR A 137 -30.61 3.70 -11.20
N ARG A 138 -30.11 4.93 -11.20
CA ARG A 138 -28.90 5.35 -11.89
C ARG A 138 -28.05 6.16 -10.94
N TYR A 139 -26.79 5.85 -10.91
CA TYR A 139 -25.80 6.54 -10.10
C TYR A 139 -24.54 6.79 -10.92
N LEU A 140 -23.98 8.00 -10.80
CA LEU A 140 -22.66 8.34 -11.30
C LEU A 140 -21.93 9.11 -10.21
N GLY A 141 -20.95 8.47 -9.59
CA GLY A 141 -20.02 9.10 -8.65
C GLY A 141 -18.77 9.56 -9.38
N LEU A 142 -18.31 10.76 -9.06
CA LEU A 142 -17.10 11.36 -9.61
C LEU A 142 -16.20 11.81 -8.47
N ARG A 143 -14.92 11.40 -8.51
CA ARG A 143 -13.85 11.92 -7.66
C ARG A 143 -12.83 12.59 -8.58
N SER A 144 -12.84 13.90 -8.60
CA SER A 144 -11.96 14.69 -9.45
C SER A 144 -10.88 15.36 -8.64
N GLY A 145 -9.68 15.49 -9.20
CA GLY A 145 -8.55 16.13 -8.56
C GLY A 145 -7.70 16.92 -9.55
N PHE A 146 -7.13 18.00 -9.06
CA PHE A 146 -6.12 18.77 -9.79
C PHE A 146 -4.93 19.02 -8.89
N ASN A 147 -3.76 18.57 -9.32
CA ASN A 147 -2.51 18.74 -8.61
C ASN A 147 -1.68 19.84 -9.27
N ILE A 148 -1.22 20.80 -8.49
CA ILE A 148 -0.35 21.88 -8.96
C ILE A 148 0.54 22.40 -7.83
N ALA A 149 1.85 22.45 -8.03
CA ALA A 149 2.81 23.02 -7.09
C ALA A 149 2.66 22.51 -5.63
N GLY A 150 2.43 21.20 -5.47
CA GLY A 150 2.21 20.56 -4.16
C GLY A 150 0.81 20.74 -3.56
N TRP A 151 -0.04 21.60 -4.13
CA TRP A 151 -1.45 21.69 -3.78
C TRP A 151 -2.27 20.62 -4.49
N ARG A 152 -3.26 20.10 -3.79
CA ARG A 152 -4.18 19.08 -4.27
C ARG A 152 -5.60 19.56 -4.08
N LEU A 153 -6.25 20.00 -5.18
CA LEU A 153 -7.64 20.37 -5.21
C LEU A 153 -8.46 19.10 -5.44
N ARG A 154 -9.51 18.91 -4.68
CA ARG A 154 -10.35 17.72 -4.70
C ARG A 154 -11.83 18.07 -4.75
N ASN A 155 -12.55 17.34 -5.57
CA ASN A 155 -14.01 17.40 -5.66
C ASN A 155 -14.55 15.98 -5.61
N GLU A 156 -15.56 15.77 -4.79
CA GLU A 156 -16.36 14.56 -4.76
C GLU A 156 -17.81 14.93 -5.06
N SER A 157 -18.36 14.39 -6.13
CA SER A 157 -19.72 14.67 -6.57
C SER A 157 -20.43 13.41 -7.01
N ALA A 158 -21.75 13.43 -6.94
CA ALA A 158 -22.59 12.32 -7.35
C ALA A 158 -23.84 12.83 -8.08
N TRP A 159 -24.19 12.10 -9.13
CA TRP A 159 -25.46 12.23 -9.80
C TRP A 159 -26.31 10.98 -9.53
N THR A 160 -27.55 11.18 -9.13
CA THR A 160 -28.52 10.11 -8.89
C THR A 160 -29.80 10.39 -9.64
N GLY A 161 -30.45 9.35 -10.16
CA GLY A 161 -31.75 9.45 -10.84
C GLY A 161 -32.45 8.09 -10.83
N GLY A 162 -33.75 8.09 -10.99
CA GLY A 162 -34.52 6.86 -10.97
C GLY A 162 -36.02 7.08 -11.29
N THR A 163 -36.72 5.96 -11.39
CA THR A 163 -38.16 5.98 -11.66
C THR A 163 -38.90 6.70 -10.53
N GLY A 164 -39.69 7.71 -10.86
CA GLY A 164 -40.48 8.49 -9.88
C GLY A 164 -39.70 9.49 -9.05
N SER A 165 -38.36 9.59 -9.23
CA SER A 165 -37.50 10.56 -8.56
C SER A 165 -36.91 11.56 -9.55
N LYS A 166 -36.79 12.85 -9.14
CA LYS A 166 -36.03 13.83 -9.92
C LYS A 166 -34.55 13.46 -9.88
N SER A 167 -33.89 13.57 -11.03
CA SER A 167 -32.44 13.46 -11.07
C SER A 167 -31.78 14.61 -10.30
N THR A 168 -30.84 14.29 -9.44
CA THR A 168 -30.09 15.24 -8.62
C THR A 168 -28.61 15.10 -8.84
N PHE A 169 -27.93 16.25 -8.97
CA PHE A 169 -26.48 16.32 -8.93
C PHE A 169 -26.08 17.05 -7.65
N ARG A 170 -25.21 16.43 -6.86
CA ARG A 170 -24.67 17.01 -5.63
C ARG A 170 -23.16 17.01 -5.63
N SER A 171 -22.58 18.14 -5.27
CA SER A 171 -21.18 18.20 -4.87
C SER A 171 -21.10 17.91 -3.38
N ASN A 172 -20.55 16.77 -3.02
CA ASN A 172 -20.53 16.29 -1.65
C ASN A 172 -19.39 16.92 -0.85
N ARG A 173 -18.26 17.23 -1.52
CA ARG A 173 -17.06 17.71 -0.87
C ARG A 173 -16.16 18.44 -1.83
N ASN A 174 -15.71 19.64 -1.44
CA ASN A 174 -14.75 20.45 -2.18
C ASN A 174 -13.68 20.96 -1.23
N TYR A 175 -12.44 20.62 -1.48
CA TYR A 175 -11.34 21.03 -0.62
C TYR A 175 -10.01 21.13 -1.36
N ALA A 176 -9.10 21.88 -0.77
CA ALA A 176 -7.70 21.92 -1.15
C ALA A 176 -6.83 21.48 0.03
N GLU A 177 -5.79 20.73 -0.25
CA GLU A 177 -4.84 20.27 0.77
C GLU A 177 -3.40 20.42 0.32
N HIS A 178 -2.51 20.57 1.30
CA HIS A 178 -1.08 20.72 1.10
C HIS A 178 -0.30 20.05 2.23
N ASP A 179 0.80 19.37 1.90
CA ASP A 179 1.66 18.73 2.88
C ASP A 179 2.59 19.75 3.54
N LEU A 180 2.67 19.70 4.86
CA LEU A 180 3.62 20.46 5.67
C LEU A 180 4.68 19.49 6.22
N SER A 181 5.63 19.12 5.38
CA SER A 181 6.63 18.08 5.69
C SER A 181 7.48 18.41 6.92
N SER A 182 7.83 19.69 7.14
CA SER A 182 8.56 20.15 8.33
C SER A 182 7.82 19.93 9.65
N LEU A 183 6.47 19.94 9.61
CA LEU A 183 5.60 19.71 10.75
C LEU A 183 5.04 18.27 10.77
N LYS A 184 5.43 17.43 9.80
CA LYS A 184 4.87 16.09 9.60
C LYS A 184 3.34 16.11 9.62
N SER A 185 2.76 17.07 8.90
CA SER A 185 1.34 17.43 8.99
C SER A 185 0.78 17.77 7.62
N LYS A 186 -0.54 17.78 7.55
CA LYS A 186 -1.30 18.18 6.39
C LYS A 186 -2.21 19.36 6.74
N PHE A 187 -2.16 20.41 5.93
CA PHE A 187 -3.11 21.51 5.96
C PHE A 187 -4.21 21.28 4.93
N ALA A 188 -5.44 21.54 5.28
CA ALA A 188 -6.58 21.45 4.36
C ALA A 188 -7.57 22.60 4.59
N ILE A 189 -8.21 23.05 3.49
CA ILE A 189 -9.22 24.11 3.51
C ILE A 189 -10.37 23.75 2.58
N GLY A 190 -11.60 24.01 2.99
CA GLY A 190 -12.82 23.74 2.23
C GLY A 190 -13.84 22.95 3.03
N GLU A 191 -14.52 22.01 2.37
CA GLU A 191 -15.47 21.09 3.01
C GLU A 191 -14.72 19.85 3.50
N LEU A 192 -14.63 19.70 4.81
CA LEU A 192 -13.76 18.76 5.49
C LEU A 192 -14.51 17.93 6.52
N TYR A 193 -13.86 16.89 7.03
CA TYR A 193 -14.28 16.15 8.21
C TYR A 193 -13.26 16.34 9.32
N SER A 194 -13.72 16.66 10.53
CA SER A 194 -12.84 16.74 11.69
C SER A 194 -12.31 15.37 12.10
N GLN A 195 -11.17 15.32 12.80
CA GLN A 195 -10.62 14.06 13.30
C GLN A 195 -11.54 13.44 14.35
N GLY A 196 -11.86 12.15 14.19
CA GLY A 196 -12.77 11.38 15.03
C GLY A 196 -12.11 10.56 16.14
N GLU A 197 -10.83 10.77 16.43
CA GLU A 197 -10.08 9.94 17.40
C GLU A 197 -10.49 10.22 18.87
N ILE A 198 -10.73 11.48 19.19
CA ILE A 198 -11.09 11.94 20.55
C ILE A 198 -12.55 12.39 20.61
N PHE A 199 -12.95 13.32 19.75
CA PHE A 199 -14.34 13.71 19.55
C PHE A 199 -14.94 13.00 18.32
N ASP A 200 -16.25 12.89 18.26
CA ASP A 200 -16.92 12.37 17.07
C ASP A 200 -16.64 13.28 15.86
N SER A 201 -16.36 12.67 14.71
CA SER A 201 -16.08 13.42 13.47
C SER A 201 -17.32 14.12 12.95
N VAL A 202 -17.16 15.38 12.54
CA VAL A 202 -18.23 16.20 11.97
C VAL A 202 -17.79 16.75 10.62
N ARG A 203 -18.76 16.87 9.68
CA ARG A 203 -18.55 17.59 8.43
C ARG A 203 -18.63 19.09 8.66
N PHE A 204 -17.65 19.82 8.13
CA PHE A 204 -17.59 21.27 8.29
C PHE A 204 -16.98 21.96 7.07
N ARG A 205 -17.24 23.25 6.94
CA ARG A 205 -16.57 24.13 5.98
C ARG A 205 -15.62 25.05 6.73
N GLY A 206 -14.35 24.97 6.42
CA GLY A 206 -13.32 25.72 7.15
C GLY A 206 -11.92 25.28 6.80
N ALA A 207 -11.03 25.33 7.79
CA ALA A 207 -9.64 24.94 7.67
C ALA A 207 -9.26 23.97 8.80
N GLN A 208 -8.32 23.07 8.49
CA GLN A 208 -7.73 22.18 9.52
C GLN A 208 -6.25 21.91 9.24
N ILE A 209 -5.53 21.66 10.31
CA ILE A 209 -4.18 21.15 10.27
C ILE A 209 -4.11 19.91 11.17
N ASN A 210 -3.61 18.79 10.63
CA ASN A 210 -3.51 17.52 11.33
C ASN A 210 -2.13 16.90 11.15
N SER A 211 -1.60 16.28 12.19
CA SER A 211 -0.45 15.39 12.04
C SER A 211 -0.79 14.27 11.04
N ASP A 212 0.09 14.03 10.06
CA ASP A 212 -0.02 12.89 9.16
C ASP A 212 0.95 11.78 9.59
N ILE A 213 0.40 10.74 10.21
CA ILE A 213 1.18 9.59 10.67
C ILE A 213 1.90 8.86 9.52
N GLY A 214 1.42 8.96 8.28
CA GLY A 214 2.09 8.40 7.10
C GLY A 214 3.47 9.00 6.84
N MET A 215 3.71 10.26 7.27
CA MET A 215 5.01 10.93 7.19
C MET A 215 6.01 10.46 8.26
N LEU A 216 5.56 9.66 9.23
CA LEU A 216 6.41 9.06 10.25
C LEU A 216 7.01 7.75 9.74
N PRO A 217 8.22 7.39 10.19
CA PRO A 217 8.75 6.05 9.99
C PRO A 217 7.81 4.99 10.60
N ASP A 218 7.83 3.78 10.05
CA ASP A 218 6.94 2.71 10.51
C ASP A 218 7.11 2.39 12.00
N ASN A 219 8.33 2.54 12.51
CA ASN A 219 8.63 2.35 13.93
C ASN A 219 8.09 3.48 14.83
N GLU A 220 7.73 4.63 14.28
CA GLU A 220 7.08 5.75 14.99
C GLU A 220 5.56 5.75 14.82
N ILE A 221 5.05 4.95 13.90
CA ILE A 221 3.62 4.73 13.70
C ILE A 221 3.12 3.75 14.76
N GLY A 222 2.49 4.26 15.78
CA GLY A 222 1.99 3.48 16.89
C GLY A 222 3.02 3.23 17.99
N TYR A 223 2.60 2.49 19.00
CA TYR A 223 3.45 2.06 20.09
C TYR A 223 4.34 0.89 19.65
N ALA A 224 5.65 1.04 19.81
CA ALA A 224 6.56 -0.08 19.69
C ALA A 224 7.36 -0.24 20.98
N PRO A 225 7.48 -1.47 21.49
CA PRO A 225 8.27 -1.72 22.68
C PRO A 225 9.75 -1.49 22.37
N VAL A 226 10.45 -0.95 23.34
CA VAL A 226 11.92 -0.96 23.35
C VAL A 226 12.36 -2.30 23.88
N VAL A 227 13.11 -3.06 23.08
CA VAL A 227 13.72 -4.33 23.51
C VAL A 227 15.09 -4.03 24.11
N ARG A 228 15.30 -4.46 25.33
CA ARG A 228 16.56 -4.31 26.07
C ARG A 228 17.09 -5.67 26.48
N GLY A 229 18.41 -5.86 26.38
CA GLY A 229 19.06 -7.07 26.80
C GLY A 229 20.55 -6.89 26.99
N ILE A 230 21.22 -7.97 27.31
CA ILE A 230 22.69 -8.02 27.44
C ILE A 230 23.18 -9.15 26.55
N ALA A 231 24.10 -8.83 25.64
CA ALA A 231 24.87 -9.79 24.88
C ALA A 231 26.20 -10.07 25.56
N GLU A 232 26.58 -11.32 25.68
CA GLU A 232 27.88 -11.69 26.30
C GLU A 232 28.99 -11.63 25.28
N THR A 233 28.66 -11.89 24.00
CA THR A 233 29.57 -11.85 22.86
C THR A 233 28.99 -10.95 21.77
N ASN A 234 29.59 -10.93 20.57
CA ASN A 234 28.91 -10.39 19.39
C ASN A 234 27.73 -11.30 19.05
N ALA A 235 26.53 -10.88 19.37
CA ALA A 235 25.34 -11.69 19.27
C ALA A 235 24.39 -11.19 18.17
N THR A 236 23.64 -12.12 17.59
CA THR A 236 22.48 -11.78 16.75
C THR A 236 21.23 -11.75 17.62
N VAL A 237 20.53 -10.63 17.64
CA VAL A 237 19.25 -10.49 18.31
C VAL A 237 18.13 -10.58 17.30
N GLU A 238 17.30 -11.61 17.42
CA GLU A 238 16.07 -11.75 16.64
C GLU A 238 14.88 -11.37 17.51
N VAL A 239 14.02 -10.50 16.99
CA VAL A 239 12.71 -10.20 17.60
C VAL A 239 11.65 -10.89 16.77
N ARG A 240 10.86 -11.73 17.41
CA ARG A 240 9.80 -12.52 16.78
C ARG A 240 8.45 -12.10 17.31
N GLN A 241 7.45 -12.09 16.44
CA GLN A 241 6.05 -11.92 16.78
C GLN A 241 5.24 -13.01 16.06
N ASN A 242 4.40 -13.70 16.79
CA ASN A 242 3.59 -14.83 16.28
C ASN A 242 4.44 -15.89 15.52
N GLY A 243 5.68 -16.14 16.02
CA GLY A 243 6.60 -17.10 15.45
C GLY A 243 7.44 -16.58 14.26
N TYR A 244 7.11 -15.43 13.67
CA TYR A 244 7.83 -14.83 12.55
C TYR A 244 8.87 -13.83 13.04
N VAL A 245 10.06 -13.82 12.42
CA VAL A 245 11.08 -12.81 12.68
C VAL A 245 10.61 -11.49 12.06
N ILE A 246 10.37 -10.48 12.91
CA ILE A 246 9.96 -9.13 12.49
C ILE A 246 11.15 -8.16 12.49
N TYR A 247 12.21 -8.50 13.18
CA TYR A 247 13.43 -7.71 13.25
C TYR A 247 14.63 -8.60 13.62
N SER A 248 15.78 -8.35 13.00
CA SER A 248 17.04 -8.99 13.35
C SER A 248 18.18 -8.00 13.23
N THR A 249 19.06 -7.99 14.22
CA THR A 249 20.25 -7.13 14.23
C THR A 249 21.38 -7.79 14.97
N SER A 250 22.63 -7.41 14.63
CA SER A 250 23.81 -7.82 15.38
C SER A 250 24.14 -6.74 16.41
N VAL A 251 24.43 -7.16 17.63
CA VAL A 251 24.81 -6.31 18.75
C VAL A 251 26.19 -6.68 19.27
N PRO A 252 27.01 -5.71 19.67
CA PRO A 252 28.29 -5.97 20.34
C PRO A 252 28.08 -6.49 21.77
N PRO A 253 29.13 -7.05 22.40
CA PRO A 253 29.07 -7.41 23.82
C PRO A 253 28.66 -6.24 24.69
N GLY A 254 27.76 -6.48 25.64
CA GLY A 254 27.27 -5.49 26.59
C GLY A 254 25.74 -5.29 26.51
N ALA A 255 25.27 -4.25 27.18
CA ALA A 255 23.85 -3.90 27.16
C ALA A 255 23.47 -3.31 25.80
N PHE A 256 22.34 -3.77 25.25
CA PHE A 256 21.79 -3.25 24.01
C PHE A 256 20.35 -2.73 24.22
N GLU A 257 19.98 -1.76 23.39
CA GLU A 257 18.63 -1.22 23.30
C GLU A 257 18.21 -1.16 21.82
N ILE A 258 17.07 -1.79 21.49
CA ILE A 258 16.51 -1.81 20.15
C ILE A 258 15.15 -1.12 20.24
N ALA A 259 15.06 0.08 19.65
CA ALA A 259 13.87 0.94 19.67
C ALA A 259 13.15 1.04 18.31
N ASP A 260 13.76 0.48 17.26
CA ASP A 260 13.32 0.58 15.87
C ASP A 260 12.60 -0.68 15.37
N ILE A 261 11.87 -1.35 16.25
CA ILE A 261 11.10 -2.53 15.94
C ILE A 261 9.76 -2.12 15.34
N TYR A 262 9.40 -2.74 14.22
CA TYR A 262 8.10 -2.60 13.57
C TYR A 262 7.22 -3.82 13.87
N PRO A 263 6.17 -3.67 14.70
CA PRO A 263 5.29 -4.78 15.00
C PRO A 263 4.34 -5.09 13.84
N SER A 264 4.14 -6.36 13.55
CA SER A 264 3.28 -6.84 12.46
C SER A 264 1.81 -7.01 12.84
N GLY A 265 1.37 -6.49 13.99
CA GLY A 265 0.00 -6.65 14.48
C GLY A 265 -0.39 -5.65 15.54
N SER A 266 -1.68 -5.64 15.91
CA SER A 266 -2.25 -4.72 16.88
C SER A 266 -1.94 -5.06 18.34
N SER A 267 -1.54 -6.29 18.64
CA SER A 267 -1.16 -6.75 19.99
C SER A 267 -0.49 -8.12 19.92
N GLY A 268 0.22 -8.51 20.96
CA GLY A 268 0.87 -9.81 21.08
C GLY A 268 2.15 -9.72 21.90
N ASP A 269 2.77 -10.88 22.18
CA ASP A 269 4.06 -10.91 22.84
C ASP A 269 5.16 -10.98 21.79
N LEU A 270 6.23 -10.21 22.02
CA LEU A 270 7.46 -10.32 21.28
C LEU A 270 8.35 -11.37 21.94
N THR A 271 8.82 -12.32 21.16
CA THR A 271 9.86 -13.25 21.59
C THR A 271 11.21 -12.72 21.16
N ILE A 272 12.08 -12.42 22.10
CA ILE A 272 13.43 -11.92 21.88
C ILE A 272 14.40 -13.10 22.02
N LYS A 273 15.12 -13.39 20.95
CA LYS A 273 16.09 -14.47 20.89
C LYS A 273 17.49 -13.87 20.67
N ILE A 274 18.36 -14.08 21.64
CA ILE A 274 19.76 -13.67 21.59
C ILE A 274 20.60 -14.91 21.22
N ILE A 275 21.24 -14.86 20.09
CA ILE A 275 22.12 -15.92 19.57
C ILE A 275 23.56 -15.43 19.69
N GLU A 276 24.29 -15.97 20.65
CA GLU A 276 25.67 -15.62 20.92
C GLU A 276 26.62 -16.20 19.86
N ALA A 277 27.84 -15.67 19.77
CA ALA A 277 28.84 -16.13 18.79
C ALA A 277 29.23 -17.59 18.93
N ASP A 278 29.10 -18.16 20.13
CA ASP A 278 29.34 -19.59 20.43
C ASP A 278 28.15 -20.50 20.13
N GLY A 279 27.01 -19.89 19.66
CA GLY A 279 25.80 -20.61 19.37
C GLY A 279 24.86 -20.79 20.57
N LEU A 280 25.19 -20.28 21.75
CA LEU A 280 24.29 -20.26 22.90
C LEU A 280 23.08 -19.37 22.59
N VAL A 281 21.90 -19.87 22.87
CA VAL A 281 20.64 -19.15 22.62
C VAL A 281 19.96 -18.84 23.94
N ARG A 282 19.66 -17.55 24.14
CA ARG A 282 18.79 -17.07 25.24
C ARG A 282 17.52 -16.47 24.66
N GLU A 283 16.40 -16.79 25.29
CA GLU A 283 15.10 -16.36 24.81
C GLU A 283 14.25 -15.84 25.96
N TYR A 284 13.56 -14.72 25.75
CA TYR A 284 12.58 -14.18 26.69
C TYR A 284 11.42 -13.52 25.96
N SER A 285 10.27 -13.41 26.62
CA SER A 285 9.06 -12.81 26.05
C SER A 285 8.83 -11.41 26.62
N GLN A 286 8.43 -10.47 25.75
CA GLN A 286 8.04 -9.13 26.12
C GLN A 286 6.65 -8.83 25.56
N ALA A 287 5.72 -8.44 26.42
CA ALA A 287 4.36 -8.13 26.02
C ALA A 287 4.30 -6.88 25.10
N TYR A 288 3.51 -6.98 24.04
CA TYR A 288 3.24 -5.88 23.13
C TYR A 288 1.74 -5.76 22.86
N SER A 289 1.22 -4.53 22.89
CA SER A 289 -0.15 -4.22 22.50
C SER A 289 -0.24 -2.84 21.84
N TYR A 290 -0.98 -2.75 20.74
CA TYR A 290 -1.21 -1.52 19.98
C TYR A 290 -2.65 -1.06 20.15
N LEU A 291 -2.83 0.21 20.54
CA LEU A 291 -4.11 0.90 20.57
C LEU A 291 -4.04 2.14 19.66
N PRO A 292 -5.14 2.51 18.96
CA PRO A 292 -5.13 3.64 18.04
C PRO A 292 -4.70 4.98 18.63
N VAL A 293 -5.00 5.20 19.91
CA VAL A 293 -4.64 6.45 20.63
C VAL A 293 -3.24 6.43 21.25
N MET A 294 -2.50 5.33 21.14
CA MET A 294 -1.15 5.26 21.69
C MET A 294 -0.11 5.84 20.72
N THR A 295 0.91 6.47 21.28
CA THR A 295 2.07 6.98 20.54
C THR A 295 3.36 6.75 21.32
N ARG A 296 4.51 6.75 20.66
CA ARG A 296 5.83 6.53 21.28
C ARG A 296 6.22 7.67 22.23
N GLN A 297 7.10 7.36 23.17
CA GLN A 297 7.70 8.35 24.04
C GLN A 297 8.30 9.52 23.25
N GLY A 298 7.92 10.75 23.63
CA GLY A 298 8.37 11.99 23.02
C GLY A 298 7.64 12.35 21.71
N ASN A 299 6.85 11.44 21.13
CA ASN A 299 6.09 11.76 19.92
C ASN A 299 4.80 12.51 20.26
N PHE A 300 4.47 13.43 19.37
CA PHE A 300 3.36 14.34 19.50
C PHE A 300 2.48 14.30 18.25
N ARG A 301 1.19 14.07 18.42
CA ARG A 301 0.19 14.15 17.36
C ARG A 301 -0.85 15.20 17.75
N TYR A 302 -1.30 15.97 16.77
CA TYR A 302 -2.29 17.00 17.01
C TYR A 302 -3.25 17.16 15.85
N SER A 303 -4.40 17.75 16.13
CA SER A 303 -5.37 18.20 15.16
C SER A 303 -5.97 19.50 15.62
N LEU A 304 -6.05 20.48 14.72
CA LEU A 304 -6.75 21.74 14.92
C LEU A 304 -7.68 21.97 13.73
N ALA A 305 -8.98 22.13 14.00
CA ALA A 305 -10.01 22.41 13.02
C ALA A 305 -10.80 23.65 13.44
N ALA A 306 -11.09 24.53 12.48
CA ALA A 306 -11.90 25.70 12.67
C ALA A 306 -12.78 25.95 11.45
N GLY A 307 -14.06 26.20 11.66
CA GLY A 307 -15.00 26.42 10.58
C GLY A 307 -16.45 26.46 11.05
N GLU A 308 -17.36 26.22 10.13
CA GLU A 308 -18.79 26.13 10.38
C GLU A 308 -19.30 24.72 10.04
N TYR A 309 -20.19 24.21 10.88
CA TYR A 309 -20.84 22.92 10.66
C TYR A 309 -21.59 22.90 9.32
N ALA A 310 -21.48 21.84 8.53
CA ALA A 310 -21.92 21.86 7.14
C ALA A 310 -22.73 20.62 6.73
N TYR A 311 -23.95 20.50 7.27
CA TYR A 311 -24.94 19.54 6.78
C TYR A 311 -26.18 20.25 6.23
N ASP A 312 -26.69 19.75 5.12
CA ASP A 312 -27.86 20.34 4.45
C ASP A 312 -29.08 20.32 5.36
N GLY A 313 -29.73 21.49 5.49
CA GLY A 313 -30.97 21.63 6.27
C GLY A 313 -30.77 21.71 7.79
N GLN A 314 -29.53 21.79 8.27
CA GLN A 314 -29.20 21.94 9.68
C GLN A 314 -28.56 23.32 9.96
N PRO A 315 -28.62 23.82 11.22
CA PRO A 315 -27.86 24.99 11.63
C PRO A 315 -26.36 24.81 11.39
N SER A 316 -25.70 25.91 11.06
CA SER A 316 -24.25 25.91 10.74
C SER A 316 -23.45 26.75 11.75
N PRO A 317 -23.42 26.40 13.05
CA PRO A 317 -22.63 27.13 14.04
C PRO A 317 -21.16 27.03 13.73
N ARG A 318 -20.45 28.12 14.01
CA ARG A 318 -18.99 28.14 13.95
C ARG A 318 -18.41 27.41 15.15
N PHE A 319 -17.34 26.66 14.92
CA PHE A 319 -16.67 25.93 15.98
C PHE A 319 -15.14 25.93 15.79
N ILE A 320 -14.45 25.67 16.89
CA ILE A 320 -13.03 25.38 16.94
C ILE A 320 -12.86 24.08 17.74
N GLN A 321 -12.12 23.14 17.18
CA GLN A 321 -11.77 21.86 17.82
C GLN A 321 -10.26 21.70 17.80
N GLY A 322 -9.66 21.39 18.96
CA GLY A 322 -8.25 21.06 19.09
C GLY A 322 -8.07 19.76 19.85
N THR A 323 -7.18 18.89 19.38
CA THR A 323 -6.83 17.62 20.04
C THR A 323 -5.33 17.40 20.05
N VAL A 324 -4.84 16.74 21.09
CA VAL A 324 -3.43 16.44 21.30
C VAL A 324 -3.28 15.03 21.87
N VAL A 325 -2.29 14.29 21.37
CA VAL A 325 -1.87 12.99 21.87
C VAL A 325 -0.37 13.03 22.07
N TYR A 326 0.10 12.70 23.29
CA TYR A 326 1.52 12.76 23.65
C TYR A 326 1.98 11.50 24.37
N GLY A 327 3.07 10.92 23.94
CA GLY A 327 3.74 9.78 24.55
C GLY A 327 4.61 10.23 25.75
N LEU A 328 4.12 10.06 26.98
CA LEU A 328 4.89 10.36 28.18
C LEU A 328 6.02 9.36 28.41
N SER A 329 5.74 8.08 28.14
CA SER A 329 6.72 7.00 28.20
C SER A 329 6.38 5.95 27.15
N ASN A 330 7.22 4.92 27.01
CA ASN A 330 6.93 3.81 26.10
C ASN A 330 5.69 2.98 26.49
N ASN A 331 5.20 3.14 27.71
CA ASN A 331 4.04 2.41 28.22
C ASN A 331 2.84 3.31 28.53
N LEU A 332 3.02 4.64 28.50
CA LEU A 332 1.99 5.60 28.85
C LEU A 332 1.87 6.71 27.81
N THR A 333 0.71 6.84 27.25
CA THR A 333 0.29 7.94 26.38
C THR A 333 -0.80 8.74 27.07
N THR A 334 -0.73 10.06 27.02
CA THR A 334 -1.80 10.95 27.46
C THR A 334 -2.40 11.66 26.26
N TYR A 335 -3.68 11.93 26.33
CA TYR A 335 -4.36 12.66 25.28
C TYR A 335 -5.53 13.49 25.82
N GLY A 336 -5.94 14.47 25.03
CA GLY A 336 -7.08 15.30 25.36
C GLY A 336 -7.39 16.29 24.29
N GLY A 337 -8.44 17.05 24.50
CA GLY A 337 -8.86 18.08 23.56
C GLY A 337 -10.00 18.93 24.04
N GLY A 338 -10.29 19.96 23.27
CA GLY A 338 -11.42 20.86 23.47
C GLY A 338 -12.16 21.15 22.17
N LEU A 339 -13.46 21.31 22.27
CA LEU A 339 -14.33 21.78 21.21
C LEU A 339 -15.21 22.90 21.78
N THR A 340 -15.26 24.01 21.08
CA THR A 340 -16.14 25.12 21.42
C THR A 340 -16.89 25.61 20.19
N ALA A 341 -18.19 25.82 20.35
CA ALA A 341 -19.07 26.40 19.33
C ALA A 341 -20.06 27.34 20.02
N GLN A 342 -20.92 27.98 19.21
CA GLN A 342 -22.04 28.71 19.76
C GLN A 342 -22.92 27.76 20.57
N ASP A 343 -23.20 28.12 21.83
CA ASP A 343 -24.06 27.34 22.76
C ASP A 343 -23.63 25.90 23.02
N TYR A 344 -22.36 25.54 22.67
CA TYR A 344 -21.78 24.22 22.94
C TYR A 344 -20.31 24.28 23.31
N LYS A 345 -19.94 23.50 24.34
CA LYS A 345 -18.55 23.30 24.75
C LYS A 345 -18.33 21.84 25.15
N ALA A 346 -17.18 21.30 24.79
CA ALA A 346 -16.76 19.99 25.26
C ALA A 346 -15.27 19.97 25.57
N ALA A 347 -14.88 19.20 26.57
CA ALA A 347 -13.49 18.95 26.93
C ALA A 347 -13.29 17.45 27.21
N ASN A 348 -12.18 16.91 26.71
CA ASN A 348 -11.81 15.51 26.90
C ASN A 348 -10.42 15.41 27.53
N VAL A 349 -10.23 14.42 28.39
CA VAL A 349 -8.93 13.99 28.89
C VAL A 349 -8.90 12.48 29.00
N GLY A 350 -7.77 11.88 28.63
CA GLY A 350 -7.61 10.44 28.64
C GLY A 350 -6.15 9.99 28.72
N PHE A 351 -5.99 8.71 28.91
CA PHE A 351 -4.68 8.06 28.90
C PHE A 351 -4.78 6.66 28.28
N GLY A 352 -3.67 6.21 27.71
CA GLY A 352 -3.48 4.86 27.20
C GLY A 352 -2.29 4.20 27.87
N VAL A 353 -2.45 2.93 28.27
CA VAL A 353 -1.40 2.15 28.93
C VAL A 353 -1.21 0.83 28.21
N ASN A 354 0.06 0.48 27.96
CA ASN A 354 0.43 -0.84 27.51
C ASN A 354 1.07 -1.64 28.67
N SER A 355 0.59 -2.86 28.86
CA SER A 355 1.02 -3.71 29.95
C SER A 355 1.08 -5.19 29.54
N GLY A 356 1.62 -6.05 30.42
CA GLY A 356 1.66 -7.50 30.22
C GLY A 356 0.28 -8.15 30.04
N ILE A 357 -0.78 -7.53 30.58
CA ILE A 357 -2.16 -8.00 30.42
C ILE A 357 -2.86 -7.45 29.17
N GLY A 358 -2.23 -6.58 28.40
CA GLY A 358 -2.77 -5.97 27.18
C GLY A 358 -2.66 -4.46 27.19
N GLY A 359 -3.12 -3.86 26.09
CA GLY A 359 -3.25 -2.41 25.96
C GLY A 359 -4.65 -1.97 26.31
N PHE A 360 -4.76 -0.87 27.06
CA PHE A 360 -6.04 -0.26 27.38
C PHE A 360 -5.95 1.26 27.35
N SER A 361 -7.06 1.90 27.06
CA SER A 361 -7.20 3.34 27.22
C SER A 361 -8.51 3.69 27.90
N PHE A 362 -8.48 4.80 28.59
CA PHE A 362 -9.64 5.36 29.29
C PHE A 362 -9.66 6.88 29.08
N ASP A 363 -10.84 7.40 28.76
CA ASP A 363 -11.04 8.85 28.67
C ASP A 363 -12.42 9.26 29.19
N VAL A 364 -12.49 10.52 29.58
CA VAL A 364 -13.73 11.18 29.99
C VAL A 364 -13.90 12.47 29.17
N THR A 365 -15.08 12.62 28.60
CA THR A 365 -15.50 13.85 27.92
C THR A 365 -16.62 14.51 28.72
N ASN A 366 -16.44 15.78 29.08
CA ASN A 366 -17.48 16.63 29.61
C ASN A 366 -18.08 17.49 28.50
N SER A 367 -19.39 17.60 28.41
CA SER A 367 -20.05 18.51 27.46
C SER A 367 -21.10 19.36 28.14
N GLN A 368 -21.23 20.60 27.63
CA GLN A 368 -22.24 21.56 27.99
C GLN A 368 -22.95 22.04 26.71
N SER A 369 -24.25 21.86 26.62
CA SER A 369 -25.09 22.13 25.48
C SER A 369 -26.28 22.97 25.88
N LYS A 370 -26.48 24.13 25.26
CA LYS A 370 -27.63 24.99 25.50
C LYS A 370 -28.66 24.80 24.38
N GLY A 371 -29.81 24.29 24.73
CA GLY A 371 -30.90 24.04 23.79
C GLY A 371 -31.71 25.31 23.43
N LEU A 372 -32.59 25.20 22.43
CA LEU A 372 -33.45 26.30 21.92
C LEU A 372 -34.29 26.96 23.01
N GLN A 373 -34.72 26.24 24.05
CA GLN A 373 -35.53 26.77 25.16
C GLN A 373 -34.69 27.45 26.26
N GLY A 374 -33.35 27.60 26.04
CA GLY A 374 -32.43 28.20 26.98
C GLY A 374 -31.99 27.26 28.10
N ASN A 375 -32.49 26.03 28.14
CA ASN A 375 -32.04 25.01 29.09
C ASN A 375 -30.62 24.59 28.75
N THR A 376 -29.76 24.45 29.77
CA THR A 376 -28.41 23.96 29.63
C THR A 376 -28.34 22.52 30.08
N ASP A 377 -28.01 21.62 29.15
CA ASP A 377 -27.70 20.23 29.43
C ASP A 377 -26.20 20.07 29.69
N GLU A 378 -25.85 19.49 30.84
CA GLU A 378 -24.48 19.15 31.20
C GLU A 378 -24.36 17.66 31.43
N GLY A 379 -23.28 17.09 30.90
CA GLY A 379 -23.09 15.66 31.09
C GLY A 379 -21.67 15.18 30.76
N GLN A 380 -21.43 13.95 31.09
CA GLN A 380 -20.15 13.27 30.94
C GLN A 380 -20.32 11.99 30.14
N SER A 381 -19.31 11.68 29.34
CA SER A 381 -19.17 10.39 28.67
C SER A 381 -17.83 9.78 29.05
N ALA A 382 -17.84 8.56 29.55
CA ALA A 382 -16.62 7.78 29.79
C ALA A 382 -16.47 6.70 28.73
N ARG A 383 -15.26 6.54 28.18
CA ARG A 383 -14.94 5.54 27.19
C ARG A 383 -13.76 4.68 27.65
N PHE A 384 -13.88 3.37 27.48
CA PHE A 384 -12.85 2.38 27.78
C PHE A 384 -12.61 1.51 26.56
N LEU A 385 -11.33 1.32 26.19
CA LEU A 385 -10.89 0.45 25.10
C LEU A 385 -9.87 -0.56 25.65
N TYR A 386 -9.93 -1.79 25.18
CA TYR A 386 -9.00 -2.85 25.54
C TYR A 386 -8.67 -3.73 24.34
N SER A 387 -7.42 -4.13 24.19
CA SER A 387 -6.99 -5.07 23.17
C SER A 387 -5.86 -5.96 23.68
N LYS A 388 -5.95 -7.26 23.41
CA LYS A 388 -4.90 -8.24 23.72
C LYS A 388 -4.92 -9.39 22.70
N THR A 389 -3.74 -9.79 22.23
CA THR A 389 -3.55 -11.06 21.53
C THR A 389 -2.83 -12.04 22.46
N PHE A 390 -3.38 -13.23 22.61
CA PHE A 390 -2.82 -14.33 23.40
C PHE A 390 -2.10 -15.29 22.44
N ASN A 391 -0.79 -15.18 22.35
CA ASN A 391 0.00 -15.96 21.37
C ASN A 391 -0.02 -17.47 21.67
N ALA A 392 -0.12 -17.85 22.92
CA ALA A 392 -0.17 -19.27 23.31
C ALA A 392 -1.37 -20.02 22.72
N THR A 393 -2.45 -19.31 22.42
CA THR A 393 -3.70 -19.87 21.89
C THR A 393 -4.08 -19.30 20.52
N ASP A 394 -3.28 -18.38 19.96
CA ASP A 394 -3.62 -17.61 18.74
C ASP A 394 -4.99 -16.91 18.82
N THR A 395 -5.34 -16.43 20.04
CA THR A 395 -6.60 -15.73 20.30
C THR A 395 -6.37 -14.22 20.27
N SER A 396 -7.10 -13.51 19.45
CA SER A 396 -7.14 -12.04 19.45
C SER A 396 -8.46 -11.56 20.03
N PHE A 397 -8.38 -10.85 21.15
CA PHE A 397 -9.51 -10.24 21.83
C PHE A 397 -9.43 -8.71 21.71
N THR A 398 -10.49 -8.09 21.22
CA THR A 398 -10.62 -6.63 21.15
C THR A 398 -11.98 -6.23 21.70
N MET A 399 -11.98 -5.45 22.78
CA MET A 399 -13.15 -4.71 23.25
C MET A 399 -12.98 -3.29 22.71
N SER A 400 -13.55 -3.02 21.54
CA SER A 400 -13.35 -1.79 20.78
C SER A 400 -14.10 -0.58 21.34
N GLY A 401 -14.89 -0.75 22.38
CA GLY A 401 -15.46 0.38 23.11
C GLY A 401 -16.54 -0.04 24.10
N TYR A 402 -16.32 0.32 25.34
CA TYR A 402 -17.41 0.55 26.26
C TYR A 402 -17.53 2.05 26.48
N ARG A 403 -18.64 2.65 26.05
CA ARG A 403 -18.97 4.05 26.31
C ARG A 403 -20.20 4.12 27.20
N TYR A 404 -20.11 4.87 28.27
CA TYR A 404 -21.24 5.24 29.12
C TYR A 404 -21.37 6.76 29.11
N SER A 405 -22.58 7.25 28.84
CA SER A 405 -22.90 8.69 28.84
C SER A 405 -24.04 9.00 29.79
N THR A 406 -23.92 10.07 30.54
CA THR A 406 -25.02 10.58 31.42
C THR A 406 -26.13 11.18 30.53
N ALA A 407 -27.32 11.35 31.08
CA ALA A 407 -28.50 11.82 30.39
C ALA A 407 -28.35 13.24 29.79
N GLY A 408 -27.55 14.10 30.43
CA GLY A 408 -27.25 15.46 29.94
C GLY A 408 -26.12 15.53 28.94
N TYR A 409 -25.36 14.46 28.68
CA TYR A 409 -24.27 14.48 27.71
C TYR A 409 -24.81 14.61 26.28
N ARG A 410 -24.16 15.48 25.51
CA ARG A 410 -24.39 15.64 24.07
C ARG A 410 -23.09 15.61 23.33
N THR A 411 -23.04 14.94 22.20
CA THR A 411 -21.99 15.15 21.18
C THR A 411 -22.30 16.45 20.43
N PHE A 412 -21.34 16.99 19.67
CA PHE A 412 -21.58 18.19 18.89
C PHE A 412 -22.69 17.99 17.83
N SER A 413 -22.70 16.83 17.16
CA SER A 413 -23.79 16.50 16.21
C SER A 413 -25.15 16.42 16.89
N GLN A 414 -25.22 15.80 18.09
CA GLN A 414 -26.47 15.73 18.85
C GLN A 414 -26.97 17.12 19.32
N HIS A 415 -26.05 18.02 19.69
CA HIS A 415 -26.41 19.41 19.96
C HIS A 415 -27.06 20.08 18.75
N ILE A 416 -26.52 19.89 17.53
CA ILE A 416 -27.08 20.42 16.32
C ILE A 416 -28.45 19.80 15.99
N ASP A 417 -28.61 18.50 16.18
CA ASP A 417 -29.90 17.81 16.00
C ASP A 417 -30.96 18.35 16.97
N ASP A 418 -30.59 18.59 18.23
CA ASP A 418 -31.49 19.17 19.24
C ASP A 418 -31.90 20.63 18.88
N LEU A 419 -31.08 21.37 18.13
CA LEU A 419 -31.41 22.68 17.56
C LEU A 419 -32.31 22.61 16.33
N THR A 420 -32.38 21.46 15.64
CA THR A 420 -33.11 21.30 14.38
C THR A 420 -34.50 20.69 14.58
N TYR A 421 -34.59 19.70 15.44
CA TYR A 421 -35.83 18.91 15.62
C TYR A 421 -36.42 19.11 17.01
N PHE A 422 -37.60 19.66 17.06
CA PHE A 422 -38.37 19.89 18.31
C PHE A 422 -38.78 18.58 19.03
N ASN A 423 -38.69 17.43 18.37
CA ASN A 423 -39.09 16.15 18.94
C ASN A 423 -37.86 15.37 19.45
N GLU A 424 -37.75 15.23 20.75
CA GLU A 424 -36.75 14.42 21.47
C GLU A 424 -36.68 12.94 21.01
N GLN A 425 -37.58 12.49 20.13
CA GLN A 425 -37.68 11.10 19.67
C GLN A 425 -36.87 10.80 18.39
N SER A 426 -36.37 11.81 17.68
CA SER A 426 -35.76 11.60 16.37
C SER A 426 -34.30 11.14 16.43
N SER A 427 -33.49 11.59 17.36
CA SER A 427 -32.13 11.13 17.58
C SER A 427 -32.02 10.31 18.88
N GLY A 428 -31.57 9.07 18.77
CA GLY A 428 -31.33 8.22 19.94
C GLY A 428 -30.18 8.77 20.81
N ARG A 429 -30.48 9.30 22.00
CA ARG A 429 -29.46 9.72 22.96
C ARG A 429 -28.80 8.50 23.58
N GLN A 430 -27.59 8.18 23.15
CA GLN A 430 -26.87 6.99 23.57
C GLN A 430 -26.53 7.03 25.04
N LYS A 431 -26.98 6.03 25.79
CA LYS A 431 -26.67 5.81 27.21
C LYS A 431 -25.41 4.95 27.35
N SER A 432 -25.38 3.82 26.68
CA SER A 432 -24.20 2.94 26.70
C SER A 432 -24.02 2.25 25.37
N ARG A 433 -22.78 1.92 25.06
CA ARG A 433 -22.39 1.12 23.91
C ARG A 433 -21.28 0.16 24.30
N LEU A 434 -21.43 -1.09 23.91
CA LEU A 434 -20.42 -2.13 24.06
C LEU A 434 -20.17 -2.77 22.70
N ASP A 435 -18.93 -2.79 22.27
CA ASP A 435 -18.49 -3.54 21.10
C ASP A 435 -17.37 -4.50 21.49
N MET A 436 -17.51 -5.78 21.17
CA MET A 436 -16.51 -6.82 21.45
C MET A 436 -16.27 -7.66 20.21
N ASN A 437 -15.01 -8.00 19.95
CA ASN A 437 -14.62 -8.90 18.89
C ASN A 437 -13.59 -9.90 19.43
N ILE A 438 -13.78 -11.17 19.08
CA ILE A 438 -12.88 -12.26 19.40
C ILE A 438 -12.58 -13.00 18.09
N ASN A 439 -11.31 -13.21 17.81
CA ASN A 439 -10.86 -14.04 16.69
C ASN A 439 -9.94 -15.13 17.24
N GLN A 440 -10.21 -16.36 16.87
CA GLN A 440 -9.45 -17.54 17.28
C GLN A 440 -8.96 -18.28 16.05
N SER A 441 -7.66 -18.36 15.87
CA SER A 441 -7.06 -19.26 14.89
C SER A 441 -6.97 -20.67 15.48
N LEU A 442 -7.39 -21.66 14.72
CA LEU A 442 -7.28 -23.09 15.05
C LEU A 442 -6.19 -23.77 14.18
N GLY A 443 -5.30 -22.98 13.61
CA GLY A 443 -4.25 -23.42 12.70
C GLY A 443 -4.84 -24.08 11.46
N GLN A 444 -4.43 -25.31 11.14
CA GLN A 444 -4.93 -26.03 9.97
C GLN A 444 -6.41 -26.41 10.04
N ARG A 445 -7.05 -26.34 11.21
CA ARG A 445 -8.46 -26.64 11.39
C ARG A 445 -9.38 -25.47 11.07
N GLY A 446 -8.81 -24.27 10.77
CA GLY A 446 -9.56 -23.09 10.38
C GLY A 446 -9.56 -21.98 11.42
N SER A 447 -10.61 -21.17 11.46
CA SER A 447 -10.73 -20.05 12.37
C SER A 447 -12.16 -19.87 12.88
N MET A 448 -12.28 -19.32 14.09
CA MET A 448 -13.55 -18.93 14.69
C MET A 448 -13.53 -17.43 14.99
N TYR A 449 -14.69 -16.81 14.90
CA TYR A 449 -14.86 -15.43 15.37
C TYR A 449 -16.17 -15.27 16.11
N ALA A 450 -16.18 -14.32 17.04
CA ALA A 450 -17.38 -13.88 17.72
C ALA A 450 -17.37 -12.36 17.80
N SER A 451 -18.50 -11.73 17.51
CA SER A 451 -18.71 -10.30 17.67
C SER A 451 -20.00 -10.01 18.44
N LEU A 452 -19.98 -8.98 19.25
CA LEU A 452 -21.12 -8.48 20.03
C LEU A 452 -21.12 -6.95 19.97
N GLY A 453 -22.25 -6.37 19.58
CA GLY A 453 -22.55 -4.95 19.69
C GLY A 453 -23.85 -4.76 20.48
N GLU A 454 -23.85 -3.93 21.49
CA GLU A 454 -25.03 -3.56 22.24
C GLU A 454 -25.04 -2.05 22.48
N SER A 455 -26.19 -1.40 22.21
CA SER A 455 -26.39 0.01 22.50
C SER A 455 -27.72 0.21 23.23
N SER A 456 -27.74 1.05 24.26
CA SER A 456 -28.93 1.50 24.97
C SER A 456 -29.04 3.02 24.88
N TYR A 457 -30.25 3.54 25.09
CA TYR A 457 -30.56 4.95 24.87
C TYR A 457 -31.36 5.52 26.07
N TRP A 458 -31.22 6.83 26.32
CA TRP A 458 -31.96 7.51 27.36
C TRP A 458 -33.40 7.82 26.95
N ASN A 459 -33.62 8.16 25.66
CA ASN A 459 -34.91 8.61 25.14
C ASN A 459 -35.63 7.57 24.30
N ARG A 460 -35.17 6.32 24.29
CA ARG A 460 -35.84 5.19 23.64
C ARG A 460 -35.89 4.02 24.61
N GLN A 461 -37.03 3.35 24.66
CA GLN A 461 -37.15 2.09 25.39
C GLN A 461 -36.48 0.96 24.56
N GLY A 462 -35.89 0.01 25.29
CA GLY A 462 -35.20 -1.11 24.67
C GLY A 462 -33.72 -0.84 24.39
N ARG A 463 -33.10 -1.78 23.75
CA ARG A 463 -31.72 -1.76 23.32
C ARG A 463 -31.62 -2.28 21.90
N THR A 464 -30.58 -1.86 21.19
CA THR A 464 -30.16 -2.53 19.96
C THR A 464 -29.06 -3.50 20.32
N ARG A 465 -29.18 -4.73 19.87
CA ARG A 465 -28.18 -5.77 20.05
C ARG A 465 -27.95 -6.51 18.75
N ASN A 466 -26.69 -6.69 18.41
CA ASN A 466 -26.25 -7.58 17.35
C ASN A 466 -25.14 -8.46 17.85
N TRP A 467 -25.24 -9.74 17.63
CA TRP A 467 -24.15 -10.66 17.87
C TRP A 467 -24.04 -11.66 16.72
N GLN A 468 -22.80 -12.07 16.48
CA GLN A 468 -22.49 -13.03 15.44
C GLN A 468 -21.41 -13.98 15.93
N PHE A 469 -21.56 -15.22 15.61
CA PHE A 469 -20.56 -16.27 15.80
C PHE A 469 -20.35 -16.98 14.46
N GLY A 470 -19.10 -17.21 14.09
CA GLY A 470 -18.76 -17.89 12.86
C GLY A 470 -17.57 -18.82 12.99
N TYR A 471 -17.58 -19.86 12.18
CA TYR A 471 -16.48 -20.80 12.00
C TYR A 471 -16.22 -21.01 10.53
N SER A 472 -14.95 -20.97 10.13
CA SER A 472 -14.53 -21.27 8.76
C SER A 472 -13.36 -22.25 8.78
N GLY A 473 -13.36 -23.17 7.82
CA GLY A 473 -12.32 -24.17 7.72
C GLY A 473 -12.16 -24.72 6.31
N THR A 474 -11.16 -25.57 6.15
CA THR A 474 -10.88 -26.29 4.92
C THR A 474 -10.83 -27.78 5.21
N LEU A 475 -11.64 -28.55 4.49
CA LEU A 475 -11.62 -30.01 4.54
C LEU A 475 -11.09 -30.55 3.21
N ALA A 476 -9.91 -31.13 3.22
CA ALA A 476 -9.16 -31.48 2.02
C ALA A 476 -8.94 -30.22 1.13
N TYR A 477 -9.67 -30.13 0.03
CA TYR A 477 -9.64 -28.98 -0.89
C TYR A 477 -10.94 -28.16 -0.89
N ALA A 478 -11.93 -28.52 -0.10
CA ALA A 478 -13.18 -27.77 0.02
C ALA A 478 -13.08 -26.77 1.18
N SER A 479 -13.46 -25.52 0.94
CA SER A 479 -13.62 -24.50 1.99
C SER A 479 -15.07 -24.44 2.42
N TYR A 480 -15.31 -24.34 3.73
CA TYR A 480 -16.66 -24.18 4.26
C TYR A 480 -16.71 -23.11 5.35
N SER A 481 -17.86 -22.49 5.51
CA SER A 481 -18.11 -21.59 6.64
C SER A 481 -19.53 -21.76 7.17
N LEU A 482 -19.65 -21.61 8.50
CA LEU A 482 -20.91 -21.64 9.23
C LEU A 482 -20.97 -20.37 10.06
N ALA A 483 -22.11 -19.67 10.07
CA ALA A 483 -22.29 -18.53 10.94
C ALA A 483 -23.73 -18.46 11.43
N ILE A 484 -23.88 -17.95 12.65
CA ILE A 484 -25.16 -17.57 13.25
C ILE A 484 -25.07 -16.09 13.64
N ALA A 485 -26.06 -15.32 13.26
CA ALA A 485 -26.17 -13.90 13.59
C ALA A 485 -27.55 -13.61 14.19
N HIS A 486 -27.59 -12.73 15.17
CA HIS A 486 -28.82 -12.24 15.78
C HIS A 486 -28.81 -10.72 15.78
N THR A 487 -29.92 -10.14 15.37
CA THR A 487 -30.13 -8.68 15.39
C THR A 487 -31.42 -8.36 16.15
N GLU A 488 -31.35 -7.41 17.07
CA GLU A 488 -32.48 -6.89 17.83
C GLU A 488 -32.49 -5.37 17.70
N GLY A 489 -33.59 -4.79 17.21
CA GLY A 489 -33.78 -3.34 17.07
C GLY A 489 -34.51 -2.71 18.24
N SER A 490 -34.21 -1.45 18.62
CA SER A 490 -34.95 -0.73 19.65
C SER A 490 -36.34 -0.33 19.12
N GLY A 491 -37.40 -0.75 19.83
CA GLY A 491 -38.77 -0.22 19.64
C GLY A 491 -39.75 -1.09 18.82
N GLY A 492 -39.48 -2.37 18.60
CA GLY A 492 -40.42 -3.26 17.91
C GLY A 492 -40.10 -4.75 18.02
N PRO A 493 -40.99 -5.63 17.56
CA PRO A 493 -40.81 -7.10 17.57
C PRO A 493 -39.77 -7.59 16.54
N ASN A 494 -38.92 -6.72 16.01
CA ASN A 494 -38.01 -7.00 14.90
C ASN A 494 -36.66 -7.56 15.38
N SER A 495 -36.70 -8.68 16.13
CA SER A 495 -35.49 -9.50 16.29
C SER A 495 -35.48 -10.59 15.23
N ASP A 496 -34.33 -10.81 14.60
CA ASP A 496 -34.16 -11.93 13.70
C ASP A 496 -32.86 -12.69 14.03
N THR A 497 -32.97 -14.00 13.94
CA THR A 497 -31.81 -14.91 14.04
C THR A 497 -31.64 -15.61 12.72
N GLN A 498 -30.44 -15.47 12.16
CA GLN A 498 -30.06 -16.02 10.87
C GLN A 498 -28.94 -17.04 11.05
N PHE A 499 -29.09 -18.16 10.39
CA PHE A 499 -28.06 -19.17 10.24
C PHE A 499 -27.60 -19.24 8.78
N THR A 500 -26.30 -19.19 8.56
CA THR A 500 -25.71 -19.33 7.21
C THR A 500 -24.72 -20.48 7.16
N ALA A 501 -24.75 -21.22 6.07
CA ALA A 501 -23.76 -22.25 5.74
C ALA A 501 -23.29 -22.04 4.31
N SER A 502 -22.00 -22.05 4.07
CA SER A 502 -21.42 -21.99 2.74
C SER A 502 -20.38 -23.09 2.52
N LEU A 503 -20.31 -23.58 1.29
CA LEU A 503 -19.37 -24.58 0.81
C LEU A 503 -18.80 -24.11 -0.52
N SER A 504 -17.49 -24.21 -0.70
CA SER A 504 -16.82 -23.87 -1.96
C SER A 504 -15.79 -24.96 -2.31
N ILE A 505 -15.93 -25.54 -3.49
CA ILE A 505 -15.08 -26.62 -3.97
C ILE A 505 -14.40 -26.16 -5.26
N PRO A 506 -13.06 -26.07 -5.30
CA PRO A 506 -12.34 -25.75 -6.54
C PRO A 506 -12.48 -26.92 -7.53
N LEU A 507 -12.73 -26.59 -8.80
CA LEU A 507 -12.88 -27.53 -9.91
C LEU A 507 -11.61 -27.47 -10.78
N GLY A 508 -10.80 -28.54 -10.73
CA GLY A 508 -9.58 -28.62 -11.54
C GLY A 508 -8.32 -28.04 -10.85
N ARG A 509 -7.17 -28.19 -11.54
CA ARG A 509 -5.85 -27.77 -11.09
C ARG A 509 -5.24 -26.66 -11.96
N SER A 510 -6.02 -26.05 -12.86
CA SER A 510 -5.53 -25.01 -13.76
C SER A 510 -5.57 -23.64 -13.12
N ASP A 511 -4.79 -22.70 -13.63
CA ASP A 511 -4.77 -21.29 -13.23
C ASP A 511 -6.13 -20.58 -13.41
N ARG A 512 -7.04 -21.17 -14.21
CA ARG A 512 -8.46 -20.79 -14.32
C ARG A 512 -9.23 -21.43 -13.16
N SER A 513 -9.20 -20.79 -11.99
CA SER A 513 -9.84 -21.32 -10.79
C SER A 513 -11.37 -21.33 -10.92
N HIS A 514 -11.94 -22.40 -11.46
CA HIS A 514 -13.38 -22.62 -11.41
C HIS A 514 -13.76 -23.18 -10.05
N ARG A 515 -14.92 -22.78 -9.52
CA ARG A 515 -15.41 -23.22 -8.21
C ARG A 515 -16.88 -23.55 -8.29
N LEU A 516 -17.24 -24.69 -7.72
CA LEU A 516 -18.61 -24.97 -7.34
C LEU A 516 -18.85 -24.39 -5.95
N TYR A 517 -19.94 -23.67 -5.75
CA TYR A 517 -20.32 -23.17 -4.45
C TYR A 517 -21.77 -23.45 -4.12
N ALA A 518 -22.07 -23.57 -2.85
CA ALA A 518 -23.40 -23.70 -2.30
C ALA A 518 -23.53 -22.85 -1.04
N ASN A 519 -24.63 -22.13 -0.93
CA ASN A 519 -24.95 -21.28 0.22
C ASN A 519 -26.36 -21.61 0.70
N ALA A 520 -26.54 -21.70 2.01
CA ALA A 520 -27.83 -21.88 2.65
C ALA A 520 -28.02 -20.78 3.68
N LEU A 521 -29.19 -20.17 3.70
CA LEU A 521 -29.63 -19.20 4.68
C LEU A 521 -30.92 -19.65 5.31
N ALA A 522 -30.98 -19.70 6.62
CA ALA A 522 -32.20 -19.88 7.39
C ALA A 522 -32.43 -18.68 8.29
N SER A 523 -33.57 -18.03 8.21
CA SER A 523 -33.96 -16.90 9.03
C SER A 523 -35.19 -17.24 9.84
N GLN A 524 -35.24 -16.80 11.10
CA GLN A 524 -36.38 -17.05 11.98
C GLN A 524 -37.61 -16.25 11.56
N HIS A 525 -37.45 -14.98 11.18
CA HIS A 525 -38.53 -14.07 10.81
C HIS A 525 -38.42 -13.56 9.36
N GLY A 526 -37.36 -13.90 8.66
CA GLY A 526 -37.12 -13.53 7.26
C GLY A 526 -37.27 -14.70 6.29
N ASP A 527 -36.75 -14.54 5.09
CA ASP A 527 -36.74 -15.59 4.07
C ASP A 527 -35.62 -16.61 4.31
N SER A 528 -35.91 -17.87 3.99
CA SER A 528 -34.91 -18.94 4.00
C SER A 528 -34.64 -19.41 2.59
N SER A 529 -33.38 -19.57 2.23
CA SER A 529 -32.97 -19.87 0.85
C SER A 529 -31.76 -20.79 0.78
N VAL A 530 -31.71 -21.56 -0.31
CA VAL A 530 -30.56 -22.35 -0.71
C VAL A 530 -30.18 -21.93 -2.13
N GLN A 531 -28.91 -21.73 -2.37
CA GLN A 531 -28.36 -21.33 -3.64
C GLN A 531 -27.13 -22.15 -3.96
N SER A 532 -26.95 -22.53 -5.21
CA SER A 532 -25.74 -23.19 -5.70
C SER A 532 -25.34 -22.62 -7.06
N GLY A 533 -24.05 -22.67 -7.37
CA GLY A 533 -23.57 -22.12 -8.62
C GLY A 533 -22.13 -22.47 -8.92
N VAL A 534 -21.71 -22.07 -10.11
CA VAL A 534 -20.33 -22.19 -10.58
C VAL A 534 -19.81 -20.78 -10.89
N SER A 535 -18.59 -20.50 -10.47
CA SER A 535 -17.90 -19.26 -10.79
C SER A 535 -16.45 -19.54 -11.18
N GLY A 536 -15.82 -18.61 -11.88
CA GLY A 536 -14.42 -18.75 -12.30
C GLY A 536 -14.01 -17.69 -13.30
N PHE A 537 -12.87 -17.92 -13.95
CA PHE A 537 -12.35 -17.05 -15.00
C PHE A 537 -12.42 -17.72 -16.35
N LEU A 538 -12.75 -16.95 -17.40
CA LEU A 538 -12.85 -17.42 -18.78
C LEU A 538 -11.51 -17.34 -19.54
N ASN A 539 -10.57 -16.52 -19.05
CA ASN A 539 -9.27 -16.30 -19.67
C ASN A 539 -8.10 -16.59 -18.71
N GLU A 540 -6.92 -16.83 -19.25
CA GLU A 540 -5.69 -17.15 -18.50
C GLU A 540 -5.21 -15.98 -17.62
N GLY A 541 -5.41 -14.74 -18.06
CA GLY A 541 -5.05 -13.54 -17.29
C GLY A 541 -5.98 -13.24 -16.12
N SER A 542 -7.00 -14.08 -15.84
CA SER A 542 -7.97 -13.91 -14.76
C SER A 542 -8.66 -12.52 -14.75
N THR A 543 -8.83 -11.93 -15.94
CA THR A 543 -9.44 -10.59 -16.08
C THR A 543 -10.93 -10.66 -16.49
N LEU A 544 -11.40 -11.81 -16.98
CA LEU A 544 -12.79 -12.02 -17.35
C LEU A 544 -13.41 -13.10 -16.47
N SER A 545 -14.21 -12.70 -15.50
CA SER A 545 -14.88 -13.58 -14.54
C SER A 545 -16.33 -13.86 -14.94
N TYR A 546 -16.84 -15.01 -14.51
CA TYR A 546 -18.24 -15.38 -14.67
C TYR A 546 -18.80 -16.04 -13.40
N SER A 547 -20.11 -15.96 -13.23
CA SER A 547 -20.86 -16.75 -12.26
C SER A 547 -22.21 -17.16 -12.85
N VAL A 548 -22.62 -18.40 -12.59
CA VAL A 548 -23.95 -18.92 -12.92
C VAL A 548 -24.49 -19.59 -11.69
N GLN A 549 -25.71 -19.25 -11.31
CA GLN A 549 -26.31 -19.70 -10.07
C GLN A 549 -27.77 -20.07 -10.24
N THR A 550 -28.23 -21.01 -9.40
CA THR A 550 -29.63 -21.34 -9.21
C THR A 550 -29.91 -21.48 -7.72
N GLY A 551 -31.14 -21.18 -7.32
CA GLY A 551 -31.52 -21.24 -5.93
C GLY A 551 -33.03 -21.41 -5.76
N HIS A 552 -33.40 -21.67 -4.51
CA HIS A 552 -34.77 -21.70 -4.06
C HIS A 552 -34.93 -20.96 -2.76
N SER A 553 -35.93 -20.11 -2.65
CA SER A 553 -36.29 -19.46 -1.42
C SER A 553 -37.73 -19.76 -1.05
N LYS A 554 -38.02 -19.74 0.24
CA LYS A 554 -39.36 -20.04 0.75
C LYS A 554 -40.39 -19.01 0.28
N GLN A 555 -40.03 -17.73 0.18
CA GLN A 555 -40.92 -16.65 -0.22
C GLN A 555 -40.94 -16.45 -1.74
N SER A 556 -39.75 -16.33 -2.37
CA SER A 556 -39.60 -15.95 -3.78
C SER A 556 -39.56 -17.17 -4.75
N GLY A 557 -39.59 -18.41 -4.23
CA GLY A 557 -39.54 -19.62 -5.04
C GLY A 557 -38.18 -19.83 -5.72
N ASN A 558 -38.21 -20.43 -6.92
CA ASN A 558 -36.98 -20.69 -7.67
C ASN A 558 -36.37 -19.43 -8.26
N SER A 559 -35.08 -19.32 -8.22
CA SER A 559 -34.30 -18.25 -8.80
C SER A 559 -33.14 -18.74 -9.64
N SER A 560 -32.72 -17.97 -10.61
CA SER A 560 -31.51 -18.20 -11.40
C SER A 560 -30.84 -16.88 -11.68
N GLY A 561 -29.51 -16.93 -11.84
CA GLY A 561 -28.73 -15.73 -12.09
C GLY A 561 -27.45 -16.00 -12.88
N ILE A 562 -27.01 -14.98 -13.59
CA ILE A 562 -25.74 -14.94 -14.30
C ILE A 562 -25.02 -13.64 -13.99
N GLY A 563 -23.73 -13.71 -13.77
CA GLY A 563 -22.84 -12.56 -13.57
C GLY A 563 -21.63 -12.64 -14.49
N LEU A 564 -21.20 -11.50 -14.99
CA LEU A 564 -19.99 -11.31 -15.78
C LEU A 564 -19.21 -10.13 -15.22
N GLY A 565 -17.90 -10.30 -15.06
CA GLY A 565 -16.99 -9.23 -14.64
C GLY A 565 -15.80 -9.16 -15.58
N TRP A 566 -15.43 -7.96 -15.99
CA TRP A 566 -14.33 -7.74 -16.90
C TRP A 566 -13.43 -6.60 -16.42
N ASP A 567 -12.20 -6.95 -16.04
CA ASP A 567 -11.13 -6.02 -15.69
C ASP A 567 -10.32 -5.71 -16.96
N THR A 568 -10.59 -4.56 -17.56
CA THR A 568 -9.82 -4.05 -18.72
C THR A 568 -8.65 -3.19 -18.25
N PRO A 569 -7.69 -2.84 -19.13
CA PRO A 569 -6.63 -1.88 -18.79
C PRO A 569 -7.15 -0.51 -18.33
N THR A 570 -8.33 -0.11 -18.76
CA THR A 570 -8.88 1.24 -18.58
C THR A 570 -10.14 1.31 -17.72
N SER A 571 -10.73 0.16 -17.39
CA SER A 571 -11.98 0.13 -16.64
C SER A 571 -12.24 -1.25 -16.02
N ARG A 572 -13.10 -1.27 -15.02
CA ARG A 572 -13.67 -2.47 -14.43
C ARG A 572 -15.18 -2.46 -14.68
N ILE A 573 -15.70 -3.49 -15.31
CA ILE A 573 -17.10 -3.59 -15.73
C ILE A 573 -17.70 -4.86 -15.10
N ASN A 574 -18.88 -4.73 -14.48
CA ASN A 574 -19.61 -5.88 -13.95
C ASN A 574 -21.07 -5.77 -14.37
N GLY A 575 -21.64 -6.90 -14.73
CA GLY A 575 -23.05 -7.03 -15.06
C GLY A 575 -23.66 -8.27 -14.44
N ASN A 576 -24.80 -8.16 -13.80
CA ASN A 576 -25.52 -9.26 -13.20
C ASN A 576 -26.98 -9.24 -13.63
N TYR A 577 -27.52 -10.41 -13.85
CA TYR A 577 -28.95 -10.61 -14.08
C TYR A 577 -29.44 -11.75 -13.19
N ASN A 578 -30.48 -11.47 -12.41
CA ASN A 578 -31.13 -12.42 -11.53
C ASN A 578 -32.62 -12.43 -11.79
N GLN A 579 -33.22 -13.60 -11.81
CA GLN A 579 -34.65 -13.80 -12.01
C GLN A 579 -35.22 -14.80 -10.97
N SER A 580 -36.31 -14.40 -10.35
CA SER A 580 -37.16 -15.30 -9.53
C SER A 580 -38.58 -15.30 -10.07
N ARG A 581 -39.52 -15.96 -9.35
CA ARG A 581 -40.94 -16.03 -9.78
C ARG A 581 -41.53 -14.67 -10.13
N ASP A 582 -41.37 -13.69 -9.23
CA ASP A 582 -42.07 -12.41 -9.28
C ASP A 582 -41.10 -11.20 -9.38
N ASN A 583 -39.78 -11.46 -9.49
CA ASN A 583 -38.78 -10.43 -9.51
C ASN A 583 -37.70 -10.72 -10.56
N LYS A 584 -37.37 -9.68 -11.36
CA LYS A 584 -36.23 -9.66 -12.26
C LYS A 584 -35.35 -8.48 -11.88
N HIS A 585 -34.12 -8.74 -11.62
CA HIS A 585 -33.13 -7.72 -11.26
C HIS A 585 -31.96 -7.76 -12.24
N MET A 586 -31.60 -6.62 -12.78
CA MET A 586 -30.43 -6.43 -13.62
C MET A 586 -29.62 -5.28 -13.03
N ASP A 587 -28.33 -5.47 -12.85
CA ASP A 587 -27.41 -4.40 -12.55
C ASP A 587 -26.23 -4.38 -13.52
N LEU A 588 -25.76 -3.19 -13.83
CA LEU A 588 -24.56 -2.93 -14.62
C LEU A 588 -23.74 -1.86 -13.93
N SER A 589 -22.49 -2.15 -13.63
CA SER A 589 -21.58 -1.19 -13.05
C SER A 589 -20.31 -1.05 -13.90
N ALA A 590 -19.79 0.17 -13.97
CA ALA A 590 -18.54 0.46 -14.62
C ALA A 590 -17.77 1.48 -13.79
N GLY A 591 -16.48 1.24 -13.60
CA GLY A 591 -15.58 2.16 -12.91
C GLY A 591 -14.27 2.29 -13.67
N GLY A 592 -13.68 3.49 -13.62
CA GLY A 592 -12.41 3.76 -14.28
C GLY A 592 -11.96 5.19 -14.02
N SER A 593 -10.89 5.59 -14.67
CA SER A 593 -10.31 6.90 -14.50
C SER A 593 -9.84 7.52 -15.81
N VAL A 594 -9.79 8.84 -15.81
CA VAL A 594 -9.20 9.65 -16.88
C VAL A 594 -8.17 10.56 -16.23
N VAL A 595 -6.93 10.49 -16.69
CA VAL A 595 -5.81 11.32 -16.22
C VAL A 595 -5.35 12.20 -17.37
N VAL A 596 -5.40 13.52 -17.17
CA VAL A 596 -4.94 14.53 -18.13
C VAL A 596 -3.61 15.09 -17.60
N HIS A 597 -2.54 14.87 -18.35
CA HIS A 597 -1.19 15.28 -17.99
C HIS A 597 -0.52 16.00 -19.17
N GLN A 598 0.69 16.49 -18.97
CA GLN A 598 1.40 17.30 -19.96
C GLN A 598 1.52 16.62 -21.33
N ASP A 599 1.67 15.29 -21.37
CA ASP A 599 1.92 14.51 -22.58
C ASP A 599 0.62 13.98 -23.23
N GLY A 600 -0.55 14.20 -22.59
CA GLY A 600 -1.84 13.80 -23.15
C GLY A 600 -2.88 13.34 -22.14
N ILE A 601 -3.72 12.40 -22.58
CA ILE A 601 -4.80 11.81 -21.77
C ILE A 601 -4.57 10.31 -21.70
N THR A 602 -4.57 9.78 -20.49
CA THR A 602 -4.45 8.33 -20.22
C THR A 602 -5.68 7.85 -19.46
N PHE A 603 -6.28 6.77 -19.93
CA PHE A 603 -7.38 6.09 -19.24
C PHE A 603 -6.81 5.01 -18.33
N GLY A 604 -7.44 4.80 -17.17
CA GLY A 604 -7.01 3.81 -16.19
C GLY A 604 -8.17 3.16 -15.44
N GLN A 605 -7.85 2.15 -14.64
CA GLN A 605 -8.78 1.56 -13.68
C GLN A 605 -9.12 2.56 -12.56
N PRO A 606 -10.12 2.26 -11.68
CA PRO A 606 -10.44 3.11 -10.53
C PRO A 606 -9.22 3.41 -9.67
N LEU A 607 -9.04 4.67 -9.29
CA LEU A 607 -7.85 5.20 -8.62
C LEU A 607 -7.94 5.12 -7.09
N GLY A 608 -6.80 4.92 -6.44
CA GLY A 608 -6.59 5.27 -5.05
C GLY A 608 -6.31 6.77 -4.85
N GLU A 609 -5.99 7.16 -3.63
CA GLU A 609 -5.64 8.55 -3.29
C GLU A 609 -4.32 8.99 -3.94
N THR A 610 -3.34 8.09 -3.99
CA THR A 610 -2.00 8.31 -4.55
C THR A 610 -1.76 7.25 -5.61
N PHE A 611 -1.35 7.64 -6.80
CA PHE A 611 -1.19 6.73 -7.93
C PHE A 611 -0.01 7.14 -8.82
N ALA A 612 0.42 6.22 -9.69
CA ALA A 612 1.52 6.45 -10.60
C ALA A 612 1.08 6.40 -12.07
N LEU A 613 1.70 7.25 -12.89
CA LEU A 613 1.66 7.22 -14.34
C LEU A 613 2.93 6.53 -14.84
N ILE A 614 2.78 5.48 -15.62
CA ILE A 614 3.89 4.80 -16.29
C ILE A 614 4.08 5.41 -17.65
N GLU A 615 5.34 5.59 -18.07
CA GLU A 615 5.74 5.98 -19.40
C GLU A 615 6.80 5.00 -19.95
N VAL A 616 6.42 4.25 -20.97
CA VAL A 616 7.32 3.42 -21.81
C VAL A 616 7.19 3.94 -23.23
N PRO A 617 8.02 4.89 -23.67
CA PRO A 617 7.81 5.62 -24.90
C PRO A 617 7.61 4.68 -26.11
N ASP A 618 6.54 4.92 -26.89
CA ASP A 618 6.18 4.21 -28.13
C ASP A 618 5.97 2.69 -27.97
N VAL A 619 5.79 2.18 -26.74
CA VAL A 619 5.53 0.77 -26.46
C VAL A 619 4.10 0.58 -26.00
N SER A 620 3.27 0.01 -26.85
CA SER A 620 1.90 -0.37 -26.53
C SER A 620 1.83 -1.79 -25.97
N GLY A 621 1.00 -1.99 -24.91
CA GLY A 621 0.76 -3.31 -24.34
C GLY A 621 1.77 -3.77 -23.29
N ALA A 622 2.77 -2.95 -22.94
CA ALA A 622 3.68 -3.26 -21.85
C ALA A 622 2.91 -3.40 -20.53
N GLY A 623 3.10 -4.52 -19.84
CA GLY A 623 2.44 -4.86 -18.59
C GLY A 623 3.23 -4.44 -17.36
N VAL A 624 2.58 -4.56 -16.20
CA VAL A 624 3.16 -4.32 -14.89
C VAL A 624 2.98 -5.57 -14.04
N ASP A 625 4.03 -6.02 -13.36
CA ASP A 625 4.02 -7.25 -12.55
C ASP A 625 2.91 -7.25 -11.48
N SER A 626 2.56 -6.08 -10.94
CA SER A 626 1.56 -5.94 -9.88
C SER A 626 0.11 -6.18 -10.35
N SER A 627 -0.15 -6.20 -11.68
CA SER A 627 -1.51 -6.38 -12.20
C SER A 627 -1.53 -6.92 -13.63
N ALA A 628 -2.20 -8.05 -13.80
CA ALA A 628 -2.37 -8.69 -15.11
C ALA A 628 -3.18 -7.84 -16.12
N SER A 629 -4.01 -6.91 -15.64
CA SER A 629 -4.88 -6.10 -16.50
C SER A 629 -4.26 -4.76 -16.91
N ILE A 630 -3.25 -4.24 -16.20
CA ILE A 630 -2.63 -2.95 -16.53
C ILE A 630 -1.72 -3.13 -17.75
N ARG A 631 -1.97 -2.32 -18.80
CA ARG A 631 -1.19 -2.31 -20.04
C ARG A 631 -1.05 -0.88 -20.55
N THR A 632 0.13 -0.57 -21.12
CA THR A 632 0.35 0.73 -21.76
C THR A 632 -0.51 0.91 -23.01
N ASP A 633 -0.96 2.12 -23.21
CA ASP A 633 -1.71 2.56 -24.39
C ASP A 633 -0.81 2.68 -25.63
N ARG A 634 -1.36 3.20 -26.73
CA ARG A 634 -0.61 3.38 -28.00
C ARG A 634 0.56 4.37 -27.90
N LYS A 635 0.54 5.27 -26.92
CA LYS A 635 1.61 6.24 -26.66
C LYS A 635 2.61 5.76 -25.62
N GLY A 636 2.38 4.57 -25.04
CA GLY A 636 3.23 4.00 -24.00
C GLY A 636 2.87 4.45 -22.58
N TYR A 637 1.65 4.96 -22.32
CA TYR A 637 1.20 5.36 -21.00
C TYR A 637 0.25 4.34 -20.38
N ALA A 638 0.39 4.14 -19.07
CA ALA A 638 -0.55 3.39 -18.25
C ALA A 638 -0.66 3.99 -16.85
N VAL A 639 -1.75 3.69 -16.14
CA VAL A 639 -1.97 4.13 -14.77
C VAL A 639 -1.84 2.95 -13.83
N VAL A 640 -0.97 3.06 -12.82
CA VAL A 640 -0.94 2.17 -11.65
C VAL A 640 -1.80 2.81 -10.57
N PRO A 641 -2.95 2.22 -10.24
CA PRO A 641 -4.01 2.91 -9.50
C PRO A 641 -3.69 3.20 -8.05
N TYR A 642 -2.68 2.58 -7.48
CA TYR A 642 -2.28 2.80 -6.09
C TYR A 642 -0.78 2.65 -5.90
N VAL A 643 -0.19 3.63 -5.20
CA VAL A 643 1.16 3.58 -4.64
C VAL A 643 1.14 4.11 -3.21
N GLN A 644 2.00 3.58 -2.36
CA GLN A 644 2.01 3.93 -0.95
C GLN A 644 2.69 5.28 -0.72
N PRO A 645 2.02 6.27 -0.10
CA PRO A 645 2.61 7.58 0.16
C PRO A 645 3.73 7.48 1.20
N TYR A 646 4.76 8.32 1.02
CA TYR A 646 5.95 8.46 1.87
C TYR A 646 6.76 7.16 2.06
N ARG A 647 6.63 6.20 1.13
CA ARG A 647 7.35 4.91 1.13
C ARG A 647 7.99 4.66 -0.22
N TYR A 648 9.00 3.80 -0.23
CA TYR A 648 9.58 3.29 -1.48
C TYR A 648 8.56 2.38 -2.17
N ASN A 649 8.23 2.72 -3.41
CA ASN A 649 7.39 1.92 -4.28
C ASN A 649 8.21 1.47 -5.48
N TRP A 650 8.35 0.18 -5.65
CA TRP A 650 8.98 -0.41 -6.82
C TRP A 650 7.90 -0.76 -7.83
N ILE A 651 7.97 -0.17 -9.02
CA ILE A 651 7.08 -0.49 -10.13
C ILE A 651 7.91 -1.26 -11.15
N ASN A 652 7.56 -2.52 -11.37
CA ASN A 652 8.27 -3.41 -12.27
C ASN A 652 7.44 -3.62 -13.53
N LEU A 653 8.07 -3.48 -14.69
CA LEU A 653 7.48 -3.88 -15.96
C LEU A 653 7.52 -5.39 -16.09
N ASP A 654 6.43 -5.97 -16.54
CA ASP A 654 6.39 -7.36 -16.99
C ASP A 654 7.06 -7.45 -18.37
N THR A 655 8.35 -7.77 -18.35
CA THR A 655 9.17 -7.83 -19.57
C THR A 655 8.70 -8.92 -20.56
N THR A 656 7.93 -9.89 -20.09
CA THR A 656 7.35 -10.93 -20.98
C THR A 656 6.28 -10.37 -21.90
N THR A 657 5.71 -9.21 -21.56
CA THR A 657 4.70 -8.52 -22.38
C THR A 657 5.30 -7.57 -23.41
N LEU A 658 6.61 -7.31 -23.34
CA LEU A 658 7.32 -6.51 -24.33
C LEU A 658 7.47 -7.34 -25.60
N GLY A 659 7.22 -6.72 -26.74
CA GLY A 659 7.43 -7.37 -28.04
C GLY A 659 8.91 -7.71 -28.28
N ASN A 660 9.18 -8.68 -29.13
CA ASN A 660 10.54 -9.14 -29.46
C ASN A 660 11.47 -8.01 -29.99
N ASN A 661 10.89 -6.91 -30.47
CA ASN A 661 11.58 -5.75 -31.01
C ASN A 661 11.69 -4.57 -30.03
N THR A 662 11.42 -4.81 -28.75
CA THR A 662 11.49 -3.78 -27.70
C THR A 662 12.44 -4.23 -26.60
N GLU A 663 13.35 -3.36 -26.25
CA GLU A 663 14.24 -3.53 -25.09
C GLU A 663 14.11 -2.33 -24.17
N VAL A 664 14.09 -2.58 -22.87
CA VAL A 664 14.09 -1.54 -21.86
C VAL A 664 15.42 -1.59 -21.09
N SER A 665 16.02 -0.44 -20.86
CA SER A 665 17.30 -0.36 -20.14
C SER A 665 17.15 -0.77 -18.69
N GLU A 666 16.02 -0.42 -18.10
CA GLU A 666 15.66 -0.75 -16.71
C GLU A 666 14.20 -1.18 -16.69
N SER A 667 13.92 -2.32 -16.06
CA SER A 667 12.55 -2.85 -15.92
C SER A 667 11.89 -2.47 -14.61
N SER A 668 12.60 -1.79 -13.70
CA SER A 668 12.13 -1.40 -12.38
C SER A 668 12.36 0.10 -12.15
N ALA A 669 11.36 0.79 -11.63
CA ALA A 669 11.46 2.17 -11.20
C ALA A 669 11.06 2.32 -9.74
N MET A 670 11.83 3.09 -8.98
CA MET A 670 11.56 3.40 -7.59
C MET A 670 10.93 4.78 -7.46
N LEU A 671 9.79 4.88 -6.78
CA LEU A 671 9.05 6.11 -6.54
C LEU A 671 8.80 6.31 -5.05
N VAL A 672 8.81 7.56 -4.60
CA VAL A 672 8.46 7.95 -3.23
C VAL A 672 7.45 9.09 -3.28
N PRO A 673 6.17 8.80 -3.53
CA PRO A 673 5.16 9.84 -3.63
C PRO A 673 4.81 10.44 -2.28
N THR A 674 4.46 11.72 -2.26
CA THR A 674 3.68 12.30 -1.16
C THR A 674 2.21 11.89 -1.29
N ARG A 675 1.44 12.02 -0.21
CA ARG A 675 0.02 11.64 -0.20
C ARG A 675 -0.77 12.46 -1.23
N GLY A 676 -1.58 11.77 -2.04
CA GLY A 676 -2.37 12.40 -3.12
C GLY A 676 -1.55 12.86 -4.33
N ALA A 677 -0.25 12.55 -4.40
CA ALA A 677 0.58 12.86 -5.56
C ALA A 677 0.28 11.93 -6.74
N ILE A 678 0.52 12.44 -7.94
CA ILE A 678 0.52 11.70 -9.20
C ILE A 678 1.97 11.62 -9.65
N VAL A 679 2.65 10.52 -9.38
CA VAL A 679 4.07 10.37 -9.69
C VAL A 679 4.30 9.65 -11.00
N LYS A 680 5.44 9.86 -11.66
CA LYS A 680 5.73 9.30 -12.99
C LYS A 680 6.89 8.33 -12.93
N ALA A 681 6.66 7.10 -13.36
CA ALA A 681 7.68 6.10 -13.60
C ALA A 681 8.01 6.07 -15.10
N ARG A 682 9.22 6.48 -15.47
CA ARG A 682 9.67 6.50 -16.85
C ARG A 682 10.70 5.41 -17.09
N TYR A 683 10.47 4.64 -18.16
CA TYR A 683 11.36 3.57 -18.60
C TYR A 683 11.93 3.93 -19.96
N ALA A 684 13.25 3.98 -20.05
CA ALA A 684 13.91 4.18 -21.34
C ALA A 684 13.75 2.92 -22.18
N SER A 685 13.06 3.04 -23.32
CA SER A 685 12.83 1.96 -24.26
C SER A 685 13.55 2.23 -25.57
N VAL A 686 14.07 1.18 -26.16
CA VAL A 686 14.65 1.19 -27.51
C VAL A 686 13.87 0.20 -28.36
N GLN A 687 13.40 0.64 -29.50
CA GLN A 687 12.77 -0.24 -30.49
C GLN A 687 13.76 -0.57 -31.59
N GLY A 688 13.79 -1.83 -32.02
CA GLY A 688 14.67 -2.25 -33.10
C GLY A 688 14.76 -3.76 -33.26
N ARG A 689 15.56 -4.17 -34.25
CA ARG A 689 15.77 -5.59 -34.50
C ARG A 689 16.77 -6.17 -33.51
N ARG A 690 16.52 -7.42 -33.09
CA ARG A 690 17.47 -8.20 -32.28
C ARG A 690 18.16 -9.19 -33.20
N VAL A 691 19.48 -9.00 -33.39
CA VAL A 691 20.29 -9.77 -34.33
C VAL A 691 21.47 -10.41 -33.60
N GLN A 692 21.65 -11.70 -33.81
CA GLN A 692 22.86 -12.40 -33.43
C GLN A 692 23.76 -12.56 -34.66
N PHE A 693 24.96 -12.02 -34.58
CA PHE A 693 25.99 -12.25 -35.57
C PHE A 693 26.93 -13.37 -35.11
N ASP A 694 27.10 -14.40 -35.93
CA ASP A 694 28.15 -15.39 -35.80
C ASP A 694 29.38 -14.87 -36.53
N LEU A 695 30.38 -14.42 -35.78
CA LEU A 695 31.51 -13.66 -36.27
C LEU A 695 32.72 -14.56 -36.60
N LYS A 696 33.35 -14.33 -37.76
CA LYS A 696 34.63 -14.98 -38.10
C LYS A 696 35.55 -13.94 -38.76
N GLN A 697 36.83 -14.05 -38.52
CA GLN A 697 37.83 -13.29 -39.26
C GLN A 697 37.91 -13.81 -40.74
N ASP A 698 38.40 -13.01 -41.65
CA ASP A 698 38.66 -13.47 -43.06
C ASP A 698 39.62 -14.69 -43.09
N SER A 699 40.50 -14.80 -42.15
CA SER A 699 41.38 -15.99 -41.92
C SER A 699 40.62 -17.24 -41.48
N GLY A 700 39.33 -17.15 -41.18
CA GLY A 700 38.55 -18.25 -40.59
C GLY A 700 38.69 -18.40 -39.07
N GLN A 701 39.55 -17.62 -38.43
CA GLN A 701 39.74 -17.66 -36.98
C GLN A 701 38.53 -17.02 -36.24
N PRO A 702 38.21 -17.53 -35.03
CA PRO A 702 37.17 -16.92 -34.22
C PRO A 702 37.57 -15.53 -33.71
N ILE A 703 36.60 -14.64 -33.52
CA ILE A 703 36.80 -13.38 -32.79
C ILE A 703 36.93 -13.68 -31.29
N PRO A 704 37.93 -13.10 -30.62
CA PRO A 704 38.15 -13.39 -29.18
C PRO A 704 36.97 -12.96 -28.28
N PHE A 705 36.79 -13.74 -27.20
CA PHE A 705 35.90 -13.37 -26.12
C PHE A 705 36.25 -11.98 -25.55
N GLY A 706 35.24 -11.15 -25.31
CA GLY A 706 35.40 -9.82 -24.75
C GLY A 706 35.70 -8.73 -25.79
N ALA A 707 35.78 -9.06 -27.09
CA ALA A 707 35.90 -8.06 -28.15
C ALA A 707 34.67 -7.13 -28.13
N GLN A 708 34.90 -5.81 -28.12
CA GLN A 708 33.84 -4.81 -28.16
C GLN A 708 33.43 -4.53 -29.59
N ALA A 709 32.15 -4.58 -29.86
CA ALA A 709 31.54 -4.17 -31.08
C ALA A 709 31.04 -2.73 -31.02
N ARG A 710 31.38 -1.89 -31.98
CA ARG A 710 30.93 -0.50 -32.11
C ARG A 710 30.32 -0.26 -33.49
N ASP A 711 29.41 0.72 -33.54
CA ASP A 711 28.92 1.23 -34.82
C ASP A 711 29.90 2.26 -35.44
N SER A 712 29.58 2.75 -36.62
CA SER A 712 30.36 3.78 -37.32
C SER A 712 30.45 5.12 -36.59
N GLN A 713 29.63 5.33 -35.55
CA GLN A 713 29.63 6.54 -34.72
C GLN A 713 30.40 6.31 -33.40
N GLY A 714 30.96 5.12 -33.20
CA GLY A 714 31.72 4.75 -32.00
C GLY A 714 30.87 4.28 -30.83
N LYS A 715 29.55 4.18 -30.95
CA LYS A 715 28.65 3.66 -29.92
C LYS A 715 28.90 2.17 -29.73
N VAL A 716 29.08 1.74 -28.48
CA VAL A 716 29.20 0.30 -28.14
C VAL A 716 27.86 -0.38 -28.36
N LEU A 717 27.84 -1.41 -29.18
CA LEU A 717 26.66 -2.20 -29.53
C LEU A 717 26.58 -3.51 -28.73
N GLY A 718 27.72 -4.02 -28.23
CA GLY A 718 27.77 -5.25 -27.45
C GLY A 718 29.20 -5.81 -27.34
N ILE A 719 29.28 -6.99 -26.72
CA ILE A 719 30.52 -7.72 -26.46
C ILE A 719 30.39 -9.12 -27.06
N VAL A 720 31.44 -9.59 -27.71
CA VAL A 720 31.51 -10.93 -28.31
C VAL A 720 31.63 -12.00 -27.24
N ASP A 721 30.81 -13.06 -27.34
CA ASP A 721 30.83 -14.19 -26.42
C ASP A 721 31.98 -15.20 -26.71
N ASN A 722 32.09 -16.25 -25.89
CA ASN A 722 33.09 -17.29 -26.01
C ASN A 722 32.94 -18.21 -27.25
N LEU A 723 31.84 -18.10 -27.96
CA LEU A 723 31.58 -18.82 -29.23
C LEU A 723 31.66 -17.88 -30.45
N SER A 724 32.30 -16.70 -30.28
CA SER A 724 32.40 -15.65 -31.32
C SER A 724 31.05 -15.17 -31.82
N ARG A 725 30.06 -15.08 -30.95
CA ARG A 725 28.74 -14.57 -31.27
C ARG A 725 28.57 -13.18 -30.64
N LEU A 726 27.92 -12.31 -31.37
CA LEU A 726 27.56 -10.97 -30.94
C LEU A 726 26.05 -10.80 -31.05
N LEU A 727 25.38 -10.62 -29.92
CA LEU A 727 23.97 -10.25 -29.89
C LEU A 727 23.86 -8.73 -29.86
N VAL A 728 23.16 -8.15 -30.82
CA VAL A 728 22.96 -6.71 -30.97
C VAL A 728 21.49 -6.39 -31.04
N PHE A 729 21.10 -5.27 -30.46
CA PHE A 729 19.74 -4.77 -30.47
C PHE A 729 19.68 -3.33 -31.02
N GLY A 730 18.60 -3.00 -31.74
CA GLY A 730 18.34 -1.64 -32.19
C GLY A 730 19.24 -1.15 -33.35
N ILE A 731 19.78 -2.08 -34.14
CA ILE A 731 20.60 -1.72 -35.32
C ILE A 731 19.76 -1.47 -36.58
N HIS A 732 20.31 -0.69 -37.48
CA HIS A 732 19.72 -0.43 -38.82
C HIS A 732 19.83 -1.67 -39.72
N ASP A 733 19.07 -1.69 -40.81
CA ASP A 733 19.07 -2.80 -41.77
C ASP A 733 20.41 -2.99 -42.48
N GLN A 734 21.28 -1.98 -42.49
CA GLN A 734 22.63 -2.05 -43.03
C GLN A 734 23.58 -1.16 -42.22
N GLY A 735 24.84 -1.57 -42.11
CA GLY A 735 25.83 -0.81 -41.39
C GLY A 735 27.19 -1.50 -41.33
N VAL A 736 28.08 -0.92 -40.52
CA VAL A 736 29.42 -1.43 -40.28
C VAL A 736 29.60 -1.69 -38.80
N LEU A 737 30.06 -2.87 -38.42
CA LEU A 737 30.51 -3.22 -37.09
C LEU A 737 32.03 -3.08 -37.01
N GLU A 738 32.53 -2.30 -36.09
CA GLU A 738 33.92 -2.22 -35.69
C GLU A 738 34.15 -3.06 -34.45
N LEU A 739 34.94 -4.11 -34.57
CA LEU A 739 35.26 -5.05 -33.50
C LEU A 739 36.67 -4.78 -33.02
N ASN A 740 36.84 -4.52 -31.72
CA ASN A 740 38.13 -4.21 -31.12
C ASN A 740 38.41 -5.14 -29.93
N TRP A 741 39.63 -5.70 -29.86
CA TRP A 741 40.13 -6.51 -28.71
C TRP A 741 41.61 -6.18 -28.46
N SER A 742 42.17 -6.71 -27.40
CA SER A 742 43.53 -6.37 -26.90
C SER A 742 44.67 -6.54 -27.95
N SER A 743 44.54 -7.44 -28.91
CA SER A 743 45.55 -7.76 -29.87
C SER A 743 45.21 -7.44 -31.30
N GLY A 744 44.09 -6.74 -31.57
CA GLY A 744 43.69 -6.41 -32.92
C GLY A 744 42.31 -5.79 -33.06
N SER A 745 41.99 -5.41 -34.30
CA SER A 745 40.66 -4.90 -34.65
C SER A 745 40.26 -5.38 -36.03
N CYS A 746 38.97 -5.41 -36.30
CA CYS A 746 38.46 -5.68 -37.64
C CYS A 746 37.14 -4.97 -37.91
N LYS A 747 36.78 -4.80 -39.18
CA LYS A 747 35.52 -4.21 -39.61
C LYS A 747 34.70 -5.21 -40.44
N ALA A 748 33.41 -5.22 -40.19
CA ALA A 748 32.46 -6.08 -40.86
C ALA A 748 31.23 -5.30 -41.32
N GLU A 749 30.95 -5.35 -42.61
CA GLU A 749 29.73 -4.76 -43.17
C GLU A 749 28.60 -5.77 -43.13
N TYR A 750 27.41 -5.33 -42.76
CA TYR A 750 26.22 -6.17 -42.71
C TYR A 750 25.06 -5.58 -43.48
N HIS A 751 24.27 -6.47 -44.09
CA HIS A 751 23.00 -6.19 -44.73
C HIS A 751 21.96 -7.18 -44.21
N LEU A 752 20.92 -6.70 -43.52
CA LEU A 752 19.89 -7.54 -42.99
C LEU A 752 18.74 -7.72 -43.98
N THR A 753 18.30 -8.96 -44.16
CA THR A 753 17.12 -9.27 -44.99
C THR A 753 15.83 -8.78 -44.32
N PRO A 754 14.73 -8.56 -45.06
CA PRO A 754 13.44 -8.19 -44.50
C PRO A 754 12.95 -9.18 -43.43
N VAL A 755 12.38 -8.65 -42.34
CA VAL A 755 12.02 -9.36 -41.10
C VAL A 755 10.99 -10.46 -41.33
N LYS A 756 11.24 -11.67 -40.81
CA LYS A 756 10.19 -12.67 -40.49
C LYS A 756 9.76 -12.46 -39.04
N ARG A 757 8.53 -11.99 -38.84
CA ARG A 757 8.00 -11.44 -37.55
C ARG A 757 7.95 -12.36 -36.34
N ASP A 758 8.24 -13.66 -36.47
CA ASP A 758 7.96 -14.66 -35.39
C ASP A 758 9.21 -15.19 -34.66
N ARG A 759 10.37 -14.57 -34.80
CA ARG A 759 11.58 -15.05 -34.13
C ARG A 759 12.04 -14.08 -33.05
N ALA A 760 12.46 -14.64 -31.90
CA ALA A 760 12.99 -13.87 -30.80
C ALA A 760 14.28 -13.10 -31.16
N TYR A 761 15.05 -13.60 -32.11
CA TYR A 761 16.20 -12.94 -32.72
C TYR A 761 16.46 -13.52 -34.10
N GLU A 762 17.14 -12.75 -34.95
CA GLU A 762 17.60 -13.18 -36.26
C GLU A 762 19.08 -13.56 -36.18
N ARG A 763 19.52 -14.54 -36.97
CA ARG A 763 20.89 -15.04 -36.95
C ARG A 763 21.52 -14.84 -38.31
N PHE A 764 22.72 -14.21 -38.32
CA PHE A 764 23.51 -13.94 -39.55
C PHE A 764 24.97 -14.33 -39.30
N GLU A 765 25.58 -14.99 -40.30
CA GLU A 765 27.02 -15.15 -40.31
C GLU A 765 27.67 -13.90 -40.90
N LEU A 766 28.71 -13.38 -40.26
CA LEU A 766 29.38 -12.16 -40.66
C LEU A 766 30.91 -12.37 -40.62
N ARG A 767 31.56 -12.00 -41.73
CA ARG A 767 33.00 -12.04 -41.82
C ARG A 767 33.59 -10.67 -41.57
N CYS A 768 34.64 -10.63 -40.77
CA CYS A 768 35.29 -9.42 -40.33
C CYS A 768 36.66 -9.29 -41.00
N ARG A 769 36.87 -8.20 -41.74
CA ARG A 769 38.15 -7.89 -42.37
C ARG A 769 39.10 -7.26 -41.37
N THR A 770 40.23 -7.96 -41.07
CA THR A 770 41.28 -7.40 -40.23
C THR A 770 41.92 -6.22 -40.93
N SER A 771 41.90 -5.06 -40.32
CA SER A 771 42.77 -3.96 -40.75
C SER A 771 44.17 -4.27 -40.25
N SER A 772 45.08 -4.60 -41.17
CA SER A 772 46.51 -4.62 -40.85
C SER A 772 46.88 -3.26 -40.29
N ALA A 773 47.23 -3.19 -39.01
CA ALA A 773 47.84 -1.99 -38.46
C ALA A 773 49.09 -1.65 -39.32
N GLN A 774 49.08 -0.48 -39.96
CA GLN A 774 50.29 0.16 -40.49
C GLN A 774 51.06 0.80 -39.34
#